data_87fd205f405aaca64aae85e1dda2f65c
#
_entry.id   87fd205f405aaca64aae85e1dda2f65c
#
_cell.length_a   1.000
_cell.length_b   1.000
_cell.length_c   1.000
_cell.angle_alpha   90.00
_cell.angle_beta   90.00
_cell.angle_gamma   90.00
#
_symmetry.space_group_name_H-M   'P 1'
#
loop_
_entity.id
_entity.type
_entity.pdbx_description
1 polymer ?
#
loop_
_entity_poly.entity_id
_entity_poly.type
_entity_poly.pdbx_seq_one_letter_code
_entity_poly.pdbx_strand_id
1 'polypeptide(L)'
;MPEPIARRAAPLLLGAGGCLAAAAVLFSEGSSDARLVWLGLAAVVPAAAIGVGALAGLPRPAPGREALVALGLFAAFVCWSGISVLWSIEPDRSWSYFNRGLVYLAFATVGLALGAYVPRAPRVWAYVLAVVLAPALGWALLGKAVPAVGAQSDRIARLSSPIGYWNALALVFDMALPLALWLAARREHPHWLRAGAVVYLYALTVGLLLTYSRGGVIVAAVAVALWLALGRPRVESAAALLLGGGAGLGVAVWAFSRPGLAEDAQAHSVRVHDGAWFALVFSFAALAVGAVAYAGSLVEEQRPLSDRRRRLLGRAALAALVAGSSIAVVALVVESKPQGWFREFTQQPTNPSQTVGPGRLANISSTSRWQWWKEAWHAFEQQPLRGTGAGTFVLTHRLLRTNSIVVTEPHNVPLQFLSETGIVGFLLALAAAAAAGLGVWRAIRRLGRAERMAAVALAALALAYVLHSILDFDWDFVAVTAPFFLTLGVLLGRGPAPVEARLFLAPLPAVLAIVVALSLLMPWFAKRASDSAEAAVADGRPLQALSDARDARSLNPLALQPVLVEAAAEEQLGNAGAADRLYLHGVDLQPLNWRAWFELGRFQFDQERYEDAVQSLRRALQLDPFNSQAPALLAQAQAELR
;
A
#
# COMPACT_ATOMS: atom_id res chain seq x y z
N MET A 1 5.76 26.27 32.02
CA MET A 1 6.19 24.91 32.39
C MET A 1 6.01 23.78 31.34
N PRO A 2 5.53 23.97 30.11
CA PRO A 2 5.45 22.84 29.14
C PRO A 2 6.75 22.55 28.37
N GLU A 3 7.71 23.47 28.30
CA GLU A 3 8.94 23.29 27.50
C GLU A 3 9.84 22.10 27.87
N PRO A 4 10.11 21.75 29.16
CA PRO A 4 11.05 20.69 29.46
C PRO A 4 10.51 19.28 29.11
N ILE A 5 9.19 19.05 29.19
CA ILE A 5 8.56 17.76 28.87
C ILE A 5 8.54 17.57 27.35
N ALA A 6 8.16 18.59 26.60
CA ALA A 6 8.18 18.55 25.12
C ALA A 6 9.60 18.29 24.59
N ARG A 7 10.62 18.92 25.17
CA ARG A 7 12.02 18.70 24.80
C ARG A 7 12.51 17.26 25.07
N ARG A 8 12.00 16.60 26.12
CA ARG A 8 12.35 15.20 26.42
C ARG A 8 11.57 14.20 25.58
N ALA A 9 10.32 14.49 25.25
CA ALA A 9 9.48 13.62 24.43
C ALA A 9 9.84 13.64 22.94
N ALA A 10 10.32 14.78 22.42
CA ALA A 10 10.61 14.97 21.01
C ALA A 10 11.57 13.91 20.40
N PRO A 11 12.76 13.61 21.00
CA PRO A 11 13.67 12.60 20.45
C PRO A 11 13.09 11.18 20.50
N LEU A 12 12.33 10.84 21.55
CA LEU A 12 11.70 9.52 21.69
C LEU A 12 10.61 9.32 20.63
N LEU A 13 9.75 10.32 20.43
CA LEU A 13 8.71 10.28 19.40
C LEU A 13 9.33 10.23 17.99
N LEU A 14 10.38 11.01 17.74
CA LEU A 14 11.08 10.99 16.45
C LEU A 14 11.70 9.63 16.18
N GLY A 15 12.36 9.04 17.18
CA GLY A 15 12.90 7.68 17.11
C GLY A 15 11.79 6.66 16.84
N ALA A 16 10.69 6.69 17.61
CA ALA A 16 9.56 5.77 17.43
C ALA A 16 8.93 5.91 16.03
N GLY A 17 8.63 7.13 15.60
CA GLY A 17 8.05 7.36 14.26
C GLY A 17 8.99 6.98 13.12
N GLY A 18 10.29 7.27 13.26
CA GLY A 18 11.31 6.86 12.29
C GLY A 18 11.47 5.34 12.22
N CYS A 19 11.53 4.65 13.36
CA CYS A 19 11.58 3.19 13.42
C CYS A 19 10.30 2.55 12.84
N LEU A 20 9.11 3.08 13.15
CA LEU A 20 7.86 2.61 12.58
C LEU A 20 7.84 2.76 11.05
N ALA A 21 8.25 3.91 10.54
CA ALA A 21 8.33 4.14 9.10
C ALA A 21 9.36 3.21 8.44
N ALA A 22 10.55 3.05 9.03
CA ALA A 22 11.59 2.16 8.53
C ALA A 22 11.15 0.69 8.57
N ALA A 23 10.54 0.25 9.66
CA ALA A 23 10.01 -1.11 9.79
C ALA A 23 8.91 -1.38 8.76
N ALA A 24 8.01 -0.43 8.55
CA ALA A 24 6.96 -0.54 7.53
C ALA A 24 7.54 -0.66 6.12
N VAL A 25 8.51 0.17 5.76
CA VAL A 25 9.09 0.21 4.40
C VAL A 25 10.01 -0.99 4.12
N LEU A 26 10.79 -1.43 5.11
CA LEU A 26 11.86 -2.40 4.88
C LEU A 26 11.49 -3.85 5.26
N PHE A 27 10.52 -4.04 6.15
CA PHE A 27 10.22 -5.35 6.74
C PHE A 27 8.75 -5.78 6.63
N SER A 28 7.90 -5.04 5.89
CA SER A 28 6.50 -5.40 5.68
C SER A 28 6.25 -5.95 4.28
N GLU A 29 7.05 -6.89 3.84
CA GLU A 29 6.90 -7.50 2.53
C GLU A 29 5.46 -7.95 2.26
N GLY A 30 4.91 -7.52 1.12
CA GLY A 30 3.56 -7.84 0.67
C GLY A 30 2.44 -7.13 1.42
N SER A 31 1.23 -7.62 1.21
CA SER A 31 -0.03 -7.12 1.81
C SER A 31 -0.51 -7.97 2.98
N SER A 32 0.32 -8.88 3.52
CA SER A 32 -0.11 -9.85 4.52
C SER A 32 -0.43 -9.23 5.88
N ASP A 33 -1.50 -9.71 6.52
CA ASP A 33 -1.93 -9.27 7.84
C ASP A 33 -0.92 -9.64 8.94
N ALA A 34 -0.12 -10.69 8.74
CA ALA A 34 0.88 -11.11 9.72
C ALA A 34 1.93 -10.03 10.05
N ARG A 35 2.38 -9.28 9.04
CA ARG A 35 3.31 -8.15 9.24
C ARG A 35 2.60 -6.95 9.85
N LEU A 36 1.35 -6.71 9.45
CA LEU A 36 0.51 -5.62 9.97
C LEU A 36 0.30 -5.74 11.49
N VAL A 37 0.15 -6.96 12.03
CA VAL A 37 -0.03 -7.18 13.48
C VAL A 37 1.13 -6.60 14.28
N TRP A 38 2.38 -6.94 13.94
CA TRP A 38 3.55 -6.47 14.68
C TRP A 38 3.77 -4.96 14.56
N LEU A 39 3.58 -4.42 13.37
CA LEU A 39 3.66 -2.97 13.13
C LEU A 39 2.51 -2.23 13.85
N GLY A 40 1.33 -2.85 13.88
CA GLY A 40 0.18 -2.34 14.60
C GLY A 40 0.43 -2.26 16.11
N LEU A 41 0.92 -3.33 16.71
CA LEU A 41 1.29 -3.33 18.14
C LEU A 41 2.35 -2.27 18.45
N ALA A 42 3.38 -2.16 17.59
CA ALA A 42 4.41 -1.15 17.74
C ALA A 42 3.89 0.29 17.62
N ALA A 43 2.78 0.53 16.88
CA ALA A 43 2.16 1.84 16.74
C ALA A 43 1.14 2.14 17.85
N VAL A 44 0.37 1.13 18.27
CA VAL A 44 -0.68 1.25 19.31
C VAL A 44 -0.09 1.61 20.66
N VAL A 45 1.08 1.05 21.03
CA VAL A 45 1.74 1.34 22.31
C VAL A 45 2.07 2.84 22.46
N PRO A 46 2.83 3.50 21.58
CA PRO A 46 3.10 4.92 21.70
C PRO A 46 1.82 5.78 21.56
N ALA A 47 0.84 5.38 20.74
CA ALA A 47 -0.43 6.08 20.64
C ALA A 47 -1.20 6.06 21.96
N ALA A 48 -1.25 4.92 22.64
CA ALA A 48 -1.84 4.79 23.97
C ALA A 48 -1.09 5.61 25.02
N ALA A 49 0.24 5.57 25.02
CA ALA A 49 1.07 6.36 25.95
C ALA A 49 0.80 7.86 25.81
N ILE A 50 0.62 8.37 24.58
CA ILE A 50 0.22 9.76 24.31
C ILE A 50 -1.15 10.06 24.92
N GLY A 51 -2.12 9.15 24.78
CA GLY A 51 -3.47 9.29 25.33
C GLY A 51 -3.47 9.27 26.86
N VAL A 52 -2.78 8.32 27.48
CA VAL A 52 -2.63 8.21 28.96
C VAL A 52 -1.98 9.48 29.50
N GLY A 53 -0.86 9.92 28.89
CA GLY A 53 -0.17 11.15 29.29
C GLY A 53 -1.07 12.38 29.24
N ALA A 54 -1.85 12.53 28.15
CA ALA A 54 -2.80 13.63 28.00
C ALA A 54 -3.87 13.63 29.10
N LEU A 55 -4.42 12.48 29.44
CA LEU A 55 -5.43 12.37 30.51
C LEU A 55 -4.83 12.48 31.91
N ALA A 56 -3.54 12.18 32.07
CA ALA A 56 -2.78 12.41 33.29
C ALA A 56 -2.31 13.88 33.46
N GLY A 57 -2.70 14.78 32.57
CA GLY A 57 -2.38 16.20 32.66
C GLY A 57 -1.08 16.63 31.97
N LEU A 58 -0.43 15.73 31.23
CA LEU A 58 0.68 16.12 30.36
C LEU A 58 0.14 16.96 29.18
N PRO A 59 0.93 17.93 28.68
CA PRO A 59 0.54 18.68 27.48
C PRO A 59 0.15 17.72 26.35
N ARG A 60 -0.98 17.93 25.71
CA ARG A 60 -1.44 17.09 24.60
C ARG A 60 -1.17 17.75 23.25
N PRO A 61 -1.06 16.96 22.14
CA PRO A 61 -1.17 17.52 20.80
C PRO A 61 -2.44 18.38 20.69
N ALA A 62 -2.32 19.58 20.15
CA ALA A 62 -3.46 20.46 19.92
C ALA A 62 -3.80 20.49 18.42
N PRO A 63 -4.52 19.50 17.87
CA PRO A 63 -4.90 19.49 16.46
C PRO A 63 -5.85 20.64 16.16
N GLY A 64 -5.75 21.17 14.95
CA GLY A 64 -6.74 22.13 14.48
C GLY A 64 -8.11 21.47 14.28
N ARG A 65 -9.16 22.28 14.14
CA ARG A 65 -10.52 21.80 13.91
C ARG A 65 -10.59 20.83 12.71
N GLU A 66 -9.87 21.13 11.64
CA GLU A 66 -9.84 20.32 10.43
C GLU A 66 -9.21 18.93 10.69
N ALA A 67 -8.17 18.89 11.51
CA ALA A 67 -7.51 17.63 11.89
C ALA A 67 -8.42 16.77 12.78
N LEU A 68 -9.15 17.39 13.72
CA LEU A 68 -10.13 16.67 14.55
C LEU A 68 -11.28 16.11 13.70
N VAL A 69 -11.79 16.89 12.74
CA VAL A 69 -12.82 16.43 11.81
C VAL A 69 -12.30 15.29 10.93
N ALA A 70 -11.09 15.42 10.38
CA ALA A 70 -10.49 14.36 9.56
C ALA A 70 -10.30 13.07 10.34
N LEU A 71 -9.73 13.14 11.55
CA LEU A 71 -9.53 11.94 12.40
C LEU A 71 -10.85 11.34 12.87
N GLY A 72 -11.84 12.18 13.22
CA GLY A 72 -13.17 11.72 13.62
C GLY A 72 -13.91 11.01 12.49
N LEU A 73 -13.89 11.57 11.27
CA LEU A 73 -14.48 10.94 10.08
C LEU A 73 -13.74 9.65 9.70
N PHE A 74 -12.41 9.64 9.81
CA PHE A 74 -11.63 8.44 9.55
C PHE A 74 -11.91 7.36 10.61
N ALA A 75 -12.02 7.72 11.90
CA ALA A 75 -12.44 6.80 12.94
C ALA A 75 -13.87 6.27 12.68
N ALA A 76 -14.79 7.11 12.23
CA ALA A 76 -16.14 6.69 11.86
C ALA A 76 -16.13 5.71 10.67
N PHE A 77 -15.28 5.94 9.65
CA PHE A 77 -15.06 4.99 8.56
C PHE A 77 -14.53 3.64 9.07
N VAL A 78 -13.53 3.67 9.95
CA VAL A 78 -12.97 2.44 10.57
C VAL A 78 -14.03 1.70 11.38
N CYS A 79 -14.82 2.43 12.20
CA CYS A 79 -15.95 1.83 12.94
C CYS A 79 -17.01 1.23 12.00
N TRP A 80 -17.33 1.92 10.89
CA TRP A 80 -18.26 1.40 9.88
C TRP A 80 -17.75 0.11 9.24
N SER A 81 -16.44 0.06 8.90
CA SER A 81 -15.78 -1.16 8.43
C SER A 81 -15.86 -2.29 9.48
N GLY A 82 -15.71 -1.98 10.77
CA GLY A 82 -15.88 -2.95 11.86
C GLY A 82 -17.33 -3.44 12.00
N ILE A 83 -18.31 -2.54 11.92
CA ILE A 83 -19.74 -2.89 11.96
C ILE A 83 -20.12 -3.76 10.76
N SER A 84 -19.44 -3.60 9.61
CA SER A 84 -19.71 -4.39 8.41
C SER A 84 -19.54 -5.90 8.60
N VAL A 85 -18.81 -6.35 9.62
CA VAL A 85 -18.71 -7.77 10.03
C VAL A 85 -20.10 -8.41 10.20
N LEU A 86 -21.11 -7.64 10.64
CA LEU A 86 -22.46 -8.15 10.92
C LEU A 86 -23.24 -8.58 9.67
N TRP A 87 -22.89 -8.07 8.48
CA TRP A 87 -23.55 -8.41 7.22
C TRP A 87 -22.55 -8.85 6.13
N SER A 88 -21.29 -9.00 6.51
CA SER A 88 -20.22 -9.36 5.58
C SER A 88 -20.43 -10.73 4.97
N ILE A 89 -20.11 -10.86 3.70
CA ILE A 89 -20.06 -12.16 3.00
C ILE A 89 -18.80 -12.97 3.38
N GLU A 90 -17.79 -12.32 4.04
CA GLU A 90 -16.56 -12.91 4.56
C GLU A 90 -16.20 -12.19 5.88
N PRO A 91 -16.87 -12.53 7.02
CA PRO A 91 -16.79 -11.74 8.26
C PRO A 91 -15.40 -11.65 8.89
N ASP A 92 -14.61 -12.72 8.83
CA ASP A 92 -13.25 -12.77 9.34
C ASP A 92 -12.31 -11.83 8.57
N ARG A 93 -12.50 -11.70 7.26
CA ARG A 93 -11.76 -10.74 6.45
C ARG A 93 -12.17 -9.30 6.76
N SER A 94 -13.45 -9.05 7.00
CA SER A 94 -13.92 -7.72 7.44
C SER A 94 -13.36 -7.34 8.81
N TRP A 95 -13.16 -8.30 9.71
CA TRP A 95 -12.46 -8.06 10.97
C TRP A 95 -10.99 -7.68 10.73
N SER A 96 -10.28 -8.35 9.83
CA SER A 96 -8.91 -7.98 9.45
C SER A 96 -8.82 -6.56 8.88
N TYR A 97 -9.77 -6.14 8.05
CA TYR A 97 -9.81 -4.78 7.48
C TYR A 97 -10.15 -3.71 8.52
N PHE A 98 -11.02 -4.01 9.48
CA PHE A 98 -11.23 -3.17 10.66
C PHE A 98 -9.92 -2.96 11.44
N ASN A 99 -9.20 -4.04 11.74
CA ASN A 99 -7.91 -4.01 12.43
C ASN A 99 -6.89 -3.16 11.66
N ARG A 100 -6.85 -3.27 10.34
CA ARG A 100 -6.00 -2.45 9.46
C ARG A 100 -6.29 -0.96 9.63
N GLY A 101 -7.56 -0.58 9.66
CA GLY A 101 -8.00 0.80 9.94
C GLY A 101 -7.56 1.31 11.31
N LEU A 102 -7.65 0.48 12.36
CA LEU A 102 -7.19 0.83 13.72
C LEU A 102 -5.66 1.08 13.74
N VAL A 103 -4.88 0.27 13.05
CA VAL A 103 -3.43 0.46 12.92
C VAL A 103 -3.10 1.78 12.23
N TYR A 104 -3.84 2.15 11.19
CA TYR A 104 -3.63 3.41 10.48
C TYR A 104 -4.04 4.63 11.33
N LEU A 105 -5.06 4.51 12.16
CA LEU A 105 -5.38 5.51 13.18
C LEU A 105 -4.26 5.68 14.21
N ALA A 106 -3.62 4.59 14.62
CA ALA A 106 -2.48 4.65 15.54
C ALA A 106 -1.28 5.37 14.88
N PHE A 107 -0.94 5.08 13.61
CA PHE A 107 0.09 5.82 12.88
C PHE A 107 -0.23 7.31 12.76
N ALA A 108 -1.49 7.67 12.44
CA ALA A 108 -1.91 9.07 12.37
C ALA A 108 -1.76 9.78 13.74
N THR A 109 -2.07 9.09 14.83
CA THR A 109 -1.95 9.61 16.19
C THR A 109 -0.48 9.85 16.58
N VAL A 110 0.42 8.90 16.27
CA VAL A 110 1.87 9.05 16.48
C VAL A 110 2.39 10.22 15.63
N GLY A 111 1.99 10.31 14.36
CA GLY A 111 2.33 11.43 13.49
C GLY A 111 1.85 12.78 14.04
N LEU A 112 0.63 12.84 14.58
CA LEU A 112 0.09 14.06 15.20
C LEU A 112 0.93 14.51 16.41
N ALA A 113 1.36 13.57 17.23
CA ALA A 113 2.26 13.85 18.34
C ALA A 113 3.64 14.32 17.87
N LEU A 114 4.22 13.71 16.82
CA LEU A 114 5.43 14.18 16.16
C LEU A 114 5.27 15.65 15.72
N GLY A 115 4.18 15.97 15.03
CA GLY A 115 3.87 17.34 14.57
C GLY A 115 3.72 18.35 15.70
N ALA A 116 3.27 17.91 16.88
CA ALA A 116 3.05 18.76 18.03
C ALA A 116 4.29 18.97 18.92
N TYR A 117 5.08 17.94 19.14
CA TYR A 117 6.17 17.98 20.11
C TYR A 117 7.55 18.19 19.49
N VAL A 118 7.75 17.82 18.21
CA VAL A 118 9.05 17.98 17.55
C VAL A 118 9.18 19.43 17.02
N PRO A 119 10.20 20.17 17.44
CA PRO A 119 10.46 21.50 16.87
C PRO A 119 10.72 21.39 15.36
N ARG A 120 10.06 22.27 14.59
CA ARG A 120 10.16 22.26 13.12
C ARG A 120 9.82 20.90 12.49
N ALA A 121 8.81 20.22 13.04
CA ALA A 121 8.41 18.86 12.71
C ALA A 121 8.36 18.56 11.20
N PRO A 122 7.73 19.40 10.32
CA PRO A 122 7.72 19.12 8.89
C PRO A 122 9.13 19.01 8.27
N ARG A 123 10.05 19.84 8.69
CA ARG A 123 11.42 19.83 8.19
C ARG A 123 12.19 18.59 8.66
N VAL A 124 12.11 18.30 9.95
CA VAL A 124 12.78 17.15 10.56
C VAL A 124 12.23 15.84 9.98
N TRP A 125 10.92 15.75 9.86
CA TRP A 125 10.25 14.56 9.30
C TRP A 125 10.60 14.33 7.83
N ALA A 126 10.72 15.40 7.04
CA ALA A 126 11.15 15.30 5.65
C ALA A 126 12.58 14.71 5.51
N TYR A 127 13.51 15.06 6.42
CA TYR A 127 14.84 14.40 6.46
C TYR A 127 14.73 12.94 6.88
N VAL A 128 13.94 12.63 7.91
CA VAL A 128 13.75 11.24 8.37
C VAL A 128 13.21 10.38 7.24
N LEU A 129 12.17 10.83 6.55
CA LEU A 129 11.61 10.06 5.44
C LEU A 129 12.57 9.93 4.26
N ALA A 130 13.32 10.97 3.91
CA ALA A 130 14.33 10.87 2.86
C ALA A 130 15.37 9.77 3.19
N VAL A 131 15.78 9.66 4.47
CA VAL A 131 16.70 8.62 4.93
C VAL A 131 16.04 7.25 4.99
N VAL A 132 14.79 7.16 5.44
CA VAL A 132 14.04 5.90 5.57
C VAL A 132 13.70 5.27 4.22
N LEU A 133 13.37 6.08 3.21
CA LEU A 133 12.99 5.57 1.88
C LEU A 133 14.21 5.18 1.02
N ALA A 134 15.38 5.76 1.27
CA ALA A 134 16.59 5.50 0.47
C ALA A 134 17.09 4.05 0.51
N PRO A 135 17.09 3.32 1.64
CA PRO A 135 17.48 1.91 1.68
C PRO A 135 16.62 0.99 0.84
N ALA A 136 15.31 1.26 0.72
CA ALA A 136 14.43 0.46 -0.14
C ALA A 136 14.82 0.58 -1.62
N LEU A 137 15.17 1.79 -2.07
CA LEU A 137 15.72 2.03 -3.41
C LEU A 137 17.08 1.33 -3.58
N GLY A 138 17.98 1.51 -2.61
CA GLY A 138 19.30 0.88 -2.63
C GLY A 138 19.21 -0.64 -2.72
N TRP A 139 18.36 -1.27 -1.92
CA TRP A 139 18.11 -2.70 -1.95
C TRP A 139 17.55 -3.17 -3.30
N ALA A 140 16.55 -2.47 -3.83
CA ALA A 140 15.96 -2.79 -5.13
C ALA A 140 16.99 -2.76 -6.27
N LEU A 141 17.82 -1.72 -6.33
CA LEU A 141 18.87 -1.56 -7.35
C LEU A 141 20.03 -2.55 -7.14
N LEU A 142 20.38 -2.85 -5.88
CA LEU A 142 21.38 -3.87 -5.55
C LEU A 142 20.96 -5.25 -6.05
N GLY A 143 19.68 -5.61 -5.93
CA GLY A 143 19.14 -6.86 -6.45
C GLY A 143 19.25 -6.98 -7.99
N LYS A 144 19.28 -5.86 -8.72
CA LYS A 144 19.58 -5.83 -10.17
C LYS A 144 21.07 -6.01 -10.46
N ALA A 145 21.91 -5.34 -9.68
CA ALA A 145 23.37 -5.40 -9.82
C ALA A 145 23.94 -6.78 -9.42
N VAL A 146 23.36 -7.37 -8.36
CA VAL A 146 23.80 -8.64 -7.76
C VAL A 146 22.60 -9.57 -7.60
N PRO A 147 22.28 -10.39 -8.62
CA PRO A 147 21.10 -11.25 -8.61
C PRO A 147 21.02 -12.25 -7.44
N ALA A 148 22.14 -12.58 -6.81
CA ALA A 148 22.18 -13.43 -5.62
C ALA A 148 21.58 -12.78 -4.36
N VAL A 149 21.54 -11.44 -4.29
CA VAL A 149 20.99 -10.69 -3.15
C VAL A 149 19.47 -10.53 -3.27
N GLY A 150 18.96 -10.44 -4.49
CA GLY A 150 17.53 -10.35 -4.75
C GLY A 150 16.93 -11.75 -4.82
N ALA A 151 16.26 -12.22 -3.78
CA ALA A 151 15.48 -13.46 -3.81
C ALA A 151 14.28 -13.30 -4.76
N GLN A 152 14.50 -13.39 -6.06
CA GLN A 152 13.44 -13.46 -7.05
C GLN A 152 13.24 -14.93 -7.43
N SER A 153 12.35 -15.60 -6.69
CA SER A 153 11.95 -16.97 -6.97
C SER A 153 11.47 -17.16 -8.41
N ASP A 154 10.83 -16.14 -8.98
CA ASP A 154 10.10 -16.23 -10.24
C ASP A 154 10.86 -15.64 -11.44
N ARG A 155 12.11 -15.22 -11.25
CA ARG A 155 12.95 -14.60 -12.30
C ARG A 155 12.26 -13.45 -13.04
N ILE A 156 11.42 -12.68 -12.33
CA ILE A 156 10.70 -11.54 -12.89
C ILE A 156 11.67 -10.35 -13.02
N ALA A 157 11.67 -9.70 -14.18
CA ALA A 157 12.54 -8.55 -14.44
C ALA A 157 12.12 -7.30 -13.70
N ARG A 158 10.86 -7.13 -13.35
CA ARG A 158 10.32 -5.95 -12.66
C ARG A 158 10.85 -5.85 -11.22
N LEU A 159 11.26 -4.65 -10.81
CA LEU A 159 11.63 -4.39 -9.42
C LEU A 159 10.40 -4.47 -8.51
N SER A 160 10.49 -5.29 -7.45
CA SER A 160 9.44 -5.43 -6.45
C SER A 160 9.96 -5.47 -5.01
N SER A 161 11.18 -6.00 -4.80
CA SER A 161 11.80 -6.10 -3.48
C SER A 161 12.35 -4.73 -3.01
N PRO A 162 12.25 -4.39 -1.71
CA PRO A 162 11.85 -5.24 -0.58
C PRO A 162 10.34 -5.27 -0.29
N ILE A 163 9.53 -4.56 -1.05
CA ILE A 163 8.09 -4.42 -0.79
C ILE A 163 7.29 -5.68 -1.19
N GLY A 164 7.80 -6.46 -2.15
CA GLY A 164 7.13 -7.65 -2.69
C GLY A 164 6.14 -7.35 -3.82
N TYR A 165 5.89 -6.07 -4.15
CA TYR A 165 5.01 -5.66 -5.23
C TYR A 165 5.52 -4.41 -5.95
N TRP A 166 5.64 -4.51 -7.27
CA TRP A 166 6.27 -3.48 -8.11
C TRP A 166 5.56 -2.12 -8.11
N ASN A 167 4.21 -2.08 -8.04
CA ASN A 167 3.50 -0.80 -8.03
C ASN A 167 3.62 -0.11 -6.67
N ALA A 168 3.55 -0.86 -5.56
CA ALA A 168 3.79 -0.29 -4.24
C ALA A 168 5.24 0.20 -4.08
N LEU A 169 6.22 -0.50 -4.69
CA LEU A 169 7.61 -0.03 -4.74
C LEU A 169 7.75 1.25 -5.58
N ALA A 170 7.03 1.34 -6.71
CA ALA A 170 6.98 2.57 -7.50
C ALA A 170 6.43 3.73 -6.67
N LEU A 171 5.36 3.50 -5.88
CA LEU A 171 4.82 4.51 -4.98
C LEU A 171 5.84 4.93 -3.90
N VAL A 172 6.65 4.01 -3.34
CA VAL A 172 7.76 4.39 -2.44
C VAL A 172 8.70 5.39 -3.12
N PHE A 173 9.02 5.17 -4.39
CA PHE A 173 9.86 6.08 -5.17
C PHE A 173 9.16 7.41 -5.46
N ASP A 174 7.87 7.38 -5.80
CA ASP A 174 7.05 8.58 -5.99
C ASP A 174 6.98 9.44 -4.73
N MET A 175 6.86 8.81 -3.56
CA MET A 175 6.88 9.48 -2.27
C MET A 175 8.25 10.13 -1.96
N ALA A 176 9.34 9.54 -2.43
CA ALA A 176 10.69 10.04 -2.22
C ALA A 176 11.07 11.19 -3.18
N LEU A 177 10.48 11.25 -4.40
CA LEU A 177 10.81 12.27 -5.40
C LEU A 177 10.67 13.72 -4.90
N PRO A 178 9.55 14.16 -4.28
CA PRO A 178 9.43 15.51 -3.76
C PRO A 178 10.45 15.83 -2.67
N LEU A 179 10.86 14.83 -1.87
CA LEU A 179 11.88 14.98 -0.84
C LEU A 179 13.26 15.19 -1.47
N ALA A 180 13.60 14.40 -2.48
CA ALA A 180 14.86 14.55 -3.22
C ALA A 180 14.95 15.93 -3.89
N LEU A 181 13.86 16.40 -4.51
CA LEU A 181 13.79 17.74 -5.11
C LEU A 181 13.91 18.84 -4.07
N TRP A 182 13.28 18.71 -2.92
CA TRP A 182 13.39 19.65 -1.81
C TRP A 182 14.84 19.73 -1.29
N LEU A 183 15.51 18.60 -1.13
CA LEU A 183 16.90 18.53 -0.68
C LEU A 183 17.85 19.15 -1.71
N ALA A 184 17.70 18.85 -2.99
CA ALA A 184 18.55 19.33 -4.08
C ALA A 184 18.41 20.84 -4.32
N ALA A 185 17.18 21.35 -4.26
CA ALA A 185 16.85 22.71 -4.67
C ALA A 185 17.10 23.77 -3.59
N ARG A 186 17.33 23.35 -2.34
CA ARG A 186 17.48 24.29 -1.23
C ARG A 186 18.93 24.74 -1.06
N ARG A 187 19.19 26.02 -1.29
CA ARG A 187 20.54 26.63 -1.21
C ARG A 187 21.16 26.66 0.18
N GLU A 188 20.32 26.62 1.22
CA GLU A 188 20.77 26.56 2.61
C GLU A 188 21.39 25.20 2.98
N HIS A 189 21.22 24.19 2.11
CA HIS A 189 21.86 22.89 2.28
C HIS A 189 23.32 22.96 1.81
N PRO A 190 24.22 22.23 2.48
CA PRO A 190 25.61 22.14 2.05
C PRO A 190 25.70 21.48 0.65
N HIS A 191 26.73 21.82 -0.11
CA HIS A 191 26.92 21.37 -1.49
C HIS A 191 26.88 19.85 -1.63
N TRP A 192 27.49 19.13 -0.70
CA TRP A 192 27.49 17.65 -0.72
C TRP A 192 26.09 17.07 -0.56
N LEU A 193 25.22 17.68 0.28
CA LEU A 193 23.84 17.21 0.46
C LEU A 193 22.99 17.49 -0.79
N ARG A 194 23.19 18.65 -1.41
CA ARG A 194 22.51 19.00 -2.68
C ARG A 194 22.93 18.06 -3.80
N ALA A 195 24.23 17.78 -3.93
CA ALA A 195 24.75 16.83 -4.91
C ALA A 195 24.24 15.41 -4.67
N GLY A 196 24.29 14.94 -3.42
CA GLY A 196 23.73 13.65 -3.02
C GLY A 196 22.23 13.53 -3.30
N ALA A 197 21.47 14.61 -3.13
CA ALA A 197 20.05 14.63 -3.48
C ALA A 197 19.78 14.54 -4.99
N VAL A 198 20.66 15.10 -5.83
CA VAL A 198 20.57 14.92 -7.29
C VAL A 198 20.93 13.49 -7.69
N VAL A 199 21.91 12.86 -7.03
CA VAL A 199 22.20 11.42 -7.22
C VAL A 199 21.03 10.57 -6.74
N TYR A 200 20.41 10.93 -5.64
CA TYR A 200 19.19 10.24 -5.17
C TYR A 200 18.05 10.34 -6.18
N LEU A 201 17.82 11.53 -6.76
CA LEU A 201 16.84 11.73 -7.84
C LEU A 201 17.17 10.89 -9.08
N TYR A 202 18.46 10.81 -9.46
CA TYR A 202 18.95 9.93 -10.53
C TYR A 202 18.57 8.46 -10.24
N ALA A 203 18.91 7.97 -9.05
CA ALA A 203 18.63 6.59 -8.65
C ALA A 203 17.11 6.30 -8.57
N LEU A 204 16.30 7.25 -8.06
CA LEU A 204 14.85 7.15 -8.04
C LEU A 204 14.27 7.03 -9.44
N THR A 205 14.78 7.79 -10.40
CA THR A 205 14.34 7.72 -11.82
C THR A 205 14.63 6.35 -12.42
N VAL A 206 15.86 5.82 -12.21
CA VAL A 206 16.21 4.46 -12.66
C VAL A 206 15.32 3.42 -12.01
N GLY A 207 15.17 3.47 -10.68
CA GLY A 207 14.35 2.53 -9.91
C GLY A 207 12.89 2.53 -10.35
N LEU A 208 12.29 3.71 -10.48
CA LEU A 208 10.90 3.87 -10.91
C LEU A 208 10.65 3.25 -12.29
N LEU A 209 11.50 3.55 -13.27
CA LEU A 209 11.35 3.01 -14.63
C LEU A 209 11.54 1.49 -14.68
N LEU A 210 12.44 0.93 -13.86
CA LEU A 210 12.65 -0.52 -13.76
C LEU A 210 11.53 -1.26 -13.01
N THR A 211 10.59 -0.56 -12.37
CA THR A 211 9.35 -1.18 -11.87
C THR A 211 8.34 -1.47 -12.98
N TYR A 212 8.47 -0.85 -14.15
CA TYR A 212 7.49 -0.86 -15.25
C TYR A 212 6.08 -0.45 -14.83
N SER A 213 5.97 0.36 -13.76
CA SER A 213 4.70 0.86 -13.25
C SER A 213 4.28 2.13 -14.00
N ARG A 214 3.29 2.00 -14.88
CA ARG A 214 2.70 3.18 -15.58
C ARG A 214 2.03 4.14 -14.60
N GLY A 215 1.30 3.57 -13.63
CA GLY A 215 0.68 4.35 -12.55
C GLY A 215 1.72 5.17 -11.79
N GLY A 216 2.84 4.55 -11.40
CA GLY A 216 3.96 5.24 -10.75
C GLY A 216 4.51 6.38 -11.61
N VAL A 217 4.80 6.14 -12.90
CA VAL A 217 5.32 7.21 -13.80
C VAL A 217 4.35 8.39 -13.91
N ILE A 218 3.05 8.14 -14.02
CA ILE A 218 2.02 9.20 -14.05
C ILE A 218 2.00 9.97 -12.73
N VAL A 219 1.99 9.27 -11.61
CA VAL A 219 1.97 9.87 -10.26
C VAL A 219 3.25 10.67 -10.00
N ALA A 220 4.42 10.15 -10.38
CA ALA A 220 5.69 10.87 -10.34
C ALA A 220 5.62 12.20 -11.11
N ALA A 221 5.10 12.17 -12.35
CA ALA A 221 4.95 13.36 -13.17
C ALA A 221 4.04 14.42 -12.48
N VAL A 222 2.91 13.99 -11.92
CA VAL A 222 1.99 14.88 -11.18
C VAL A 222 2.65 15.43 -9.91
N ALA A 223 3.35 14.60 -9.13
CA ALA A 223 4.06 15.02 -7.92
C ALA A 223 5.16 16.05 -8.22
N VAL A 224 5.95 15.84 -9.29
CA VAL A 224 6.96 16.78 -9.79
C VAL A 224 6.30 18.09 -10.28
N ALA A 225 5.21 17.99 -11.03
CA ALA A 225 4.49 19.16 -11.52
C ALA A 225 3.93 20.00 -10.36
N LEU A 226 3.35 19.36 -9.35
CA LEU A 226 2.87 20.02 -8.14
C LEU A 226 4.02 20.69 -7.38
N TRP A 227 5.16 19.99 -7.22
CA TRP A 227 6.34 20.57 -6.60
C TRP A 227 6.83 21.81 -7.35
N LEU A 228 6.93 21.78 -8.68
CA LEU A 228 7.34 22.93 -9.48
C LEU A 228 6.31 24.07 -9.48
N ALA A 229 5.03 23.76 -9.38
CA ALA A 229 3.96 24.77 -9.28
C ALA A 229 3.98 25.50 -7.94
N LEU A 230 4.07 24.77 -6.83
CA LEU A 230 3.99 25.29 -5.46
C LEU A 230 5.36 25.64 -4.88
N GLY A 231 6.42 24.97 -5.30
CA GLY A 231 7.79 25.20 -4.90
C GLY A 231 8.34 26.50 -5.51
N ARG A 232 9.07 27.28 -4.69
CA ARG A 232 9.71 28.53 -5.19
C ARG A 232 11.08 28.32 -5.83
N PRO A 233 11.93 27.33 -5.45
CA PRO A 233 13.23 27.10 -6.09
C PRO A 233 13.07 26.30 -7.40
N ARG A 234 12.32 26.87 -8.35
CA ARG A 234 11.98 26.21 -9.63
C ARG A 234 13.19 25.96 -10.52
N VAL A 235 14.14 26.90 -10.54
CA VAL A 235 15.34 26.79 -11.40
C VAL A 235 16.23 25.65 -10.91
N GLU A 236 16.48 25.61 -9.62
CA GLU A 236 17.28 24.59 -8.97
C GLU A 236 16.64 23.21 -9.09
N SER A 237 15.30 23.16 -8.92
CA SER A 237 14.52 21.92 -9.13
C SER A 237 14.57 21.45 -10.58
N ALA A 238 14.42 22.36 -11.54
CA ALA A 238 14.50 22.03 -12.97
C ALA A 238 15.92 21.54 -13.34
N ALA A 239 16.97 22.20 -12.83
CA ALA A 239 18.34 21.75 -13.04
C ALA A 239 18.60 20.36 -12.47
N ALA A 240 18.08 20.09 -11.24
CA ALA A 240 18.19 18.77 -10.64
C ALA A 240 17.43 17.69 -11.43
N LEU A 241 16.24 18.02 -11.94
CA LEU A 241 15.45 17.11 -12.79
C LEU A 241 16.15 16.83 -14.14
N LEU A 242 16.66 17.86 -14.78
CA LEU A 242 17.37 17.68 -16.07
C LEU A 242 18.66 16.85 -15.88
N LEU A 243 19.43 17.11 -14.84
CA LEU A 243 20.66 16.38 -14.58
C LEU A 243 20.38 14.98 -14.03
N GLY A 244 19.70 14.87 -12.87
CA GLY A 244 19.45 13.59 -12.23
C GLY A 244 18.41 12.75 -12.96
N GLY A 245 17.25 13.34 -13.30
CA GLY A 245 16.19 12.67 -14.04
C GLY A 245 16.60 12.29 -15.46
N GLY A 246 17.27 13.22 -16.19
CA GLY A 246 17.76 12.94 -17.55
C GLY A 246 18.82 11.83 -17.59
N ALA A 247 19.80 11.87 -16.69
CA ALA A 247 20.79 10.79 -16.57
C ALA A 247 20.14 9.46 -16.18
N GLY A 248 19.17 9.49 -15.24
CA GLY A 248 18.42 8.32 -14.82
C GLY A 248 17.61 7.70 -15.95
N LEU A 249 16.95 8.52 -16.75
CA LEU A 249 16.26 8.07 -17.97
C LEU A 249 17.22 7.40 -18.95
N GLY A 250 18.39 8.01 -19.21
CA GLY A 250 19.40 7.44 -20.09
C GLY A 250 19.88 6.07 -19.65
N VAL A 251 20.18 5.90 -18.35
CA VAL A 251 20.60 4.60 -17.78
C VAL A 251 19.47 3.58 -17.81
N ALA A 252 18.21 3.99 -17.54
CA ALA A 252 17.07 3.08 -17.61
C ALA A 252 16.81 2.60 -19.04
N VAL A 253 16.87 3.50 -20.05
CA VAL A 253 16.72 3.15 -21.47
C VAL A 253 17.82 2.17 -21.90
N TRP A 254 19.06 2.42 -21.48
CA TRP A 254 20.15 1.46 -21.70
C TRP A 254 19.89 0.12 -21.03
N ALA A 255 19.40 0.09 -19.76
CA ALA A 255 19.08 -1.14 -19.05
C ALA A 255 17.98 -1.94 -19.75
N PHE A 256 17.02 -1.27 -20.39
CA PHE A 256 15.96 -1.92 -21.18
C PHE A 256 16.48 -2.70 -22.40
N SER A 257 17.67 -2.38 -22.90
CA SER A 257 18.32 -3.11 -23.98
C SER A 257 19.09 -4.37 -23.52
N ARG A 258 19.08 -4.66 -22.19
CA ARG A 258 19.81 -5.77 -21.60
C ARG A 258 18.84 -6.88 -21.17
N PRO A 259 18.81 -8.05 -21.82
CA PRO A 259 17.87 -9.12 -21.50
C PRO A 259 17.92 -9.55 -20.02
N GLY A 260 19.12 -9.66 -19.43
CA GLY A 260 19.28 -10.03 -18.01
C GLY A 260 18.71 -9.02 -17.01
N LEU A 261 18.43 -7.77 -17.45
CA LEU A 261 17.81 -6.72 -16.63
C LEU A 261 16.33 -6.49 -16.95
N ALA A 262 15.93 -6.73 -18.20
CA ALA A 262 14.66 -6.27 -18.74
C ALA A 262 13.65 -7.38 -19.02
N GLU A 263 14.10 -8.62 -19.19
CA GLU A 263 13.25 -9.75 -19.58
C GLU A 263 13.12 -10.78 -18.46
N ASP A 264 11.93 -11.39 -18.36
CA ASP A 264 11.65 -12.44 -17.39
C ASP A 264 12.34 -13.76 -17.79
N ALA A 265 12.46 -14.67 -16.82
CA ALA A 265 12.96 -16.04 -16.97
C ALA A 265 14.38 -16.18 -17.54
N GLN A 266 15.18 -15.11 -17.56
CA GLN A 266 16.57 -15.16 -18.05
C GLN A 266 17.47 -16.06 -17.21
N ALA A 267 18.42 -16.73 -17.85
CA ALA A 267 19.40 -17.58 -17.18
C ALA A 267 20.24 -16.78 -16.16
N HIS A 268 20.64 -17.46 -15.05
CA HIS A 268 21.39 -16.81 -13.99
C HIS A 268 22.69 -16.15 -14.48
N SER A 269 23.42 -16.80 -15.40
CA SER A 269 24.66 -16.28 -15.99
C SER A 269 24.44 -14.98 -16.78
N VAL A 270 23.34 -14.88 -17.53
CA VAL A 270 22.97 -13.65 -18.28
C VAL A 270 22.64 -12.54 -17.29
N ARG A 271 21.88 -12.85 -16.24
CA ARG A 271 21.53 -11.88 -15.20
C ARG A 271 22.77 -11.37 -14.44
N VAL A 272 23.72 -12.24 -14.11
CA VAL A 272 24.99 -11.85 -13.45
C VAL A 272 25.84 -10.99 -14.38
N HIS A 273 25.96 -11.36 -15.64
CA HIS A 273 26.73 -10.58 -16.63
C HIS A 273 26.12 -9.15 -16.79
N ASP A 274 24.84 -9.06 -17.08
CA ASP A 274 24.17 -7.77 -17.29
C ASP A 274 24.07 -6.96 -15.98
N GLY A 275 23.93 -7.64 -14.83
CA GLY A 275 23.97 -7.03 -13.51
C GLY A 275 25.32 -6.36 -13.19
N ALA A 276 26.42 -7.01 -13.54
CA ALA A 276 27.77 -6.42 -13.37
C ALA A 276 27.93 -5.14 -14.25
N TRP A 277 27.49 -5.19 -15.50
CA TRP A 277 27.48 -4.00 -16.35
C TRP A 277 26.56 -2.91 -15.82
N PHE A 278 25.39 -3.28 -15.29
CA PHE A 278 24.49 -2.33 -14.64
C PHE A 278 25.15 -1.65 -13.45
N ALA A 279 25.83 -2.41 -12.57
CA ALA A 279 26.57 -1.85 -11.45
C ALA A 279 27.62 -0.83 -11.87
N LEU A 280 28.41 -1.13 -12.92
CA LEU A 280 29.43 -0.24 -13.46
C LEU A 280 28.83 1.04 -14.04
N VAL A 281 27.86 0.90 -14.97
CA VAL A 281 27.24 2.05 -15.66
C VAL A 281 26.48 2.92 -14.66
N PHE A 282 25.71 2.30 -13.76
CA PHE A 282 24.96 3.01 -12.71
C PHE A 282 25.91 3.80 -11.79
N SER A 283 26.99 3.18 -11.30
CA SER A 283 27.91 3.83 -10.38
C SER A 283 28.69 4.96 -11.05
N PHE A 284 29.17 4.73 -12.28
CA PHE A 284 29.89 5.76 -13.04
C PHE A 284 29.01 6.98 -13.33
N ALA A 285 27.76 6.75 -13.76
CA ALA A 285 26.80 7.81 -14.00
C ALA A 285 26.42 8.54 -12.68
N ALA A 286 26.27 7.83 -11.57
CA ALA A 286 26.01 8.41 -10.24
C ALA A 286 27.15 9.34 -9.82
N LEU A 287 28.42 8.92 -10.00
CA LEU A 287 29.59 9.73 -9.71
C LEU A 287 29.65 10.98 -10.60
N ALA A 288 29.40 10.83 -11.89
CA ALA A 288 29.39 11.94 -12.84
C ALA A 288 28.28 12.96 -12.51
N VAL A 289 27.06 12.49 -12.24
CA VAL A 289 25.93 13.32 -11.80
C VAL A 289 26.26 14.05 -10.52
N GLY A 290 26.83 13.36 -9.53
CA GLY A 290 27.25 13.94 -8.24
C GLY A 290 28.31 15.03 -8.43
N ALA A 291 29.35 14.77 -9.23
CA ALA A 291 30.40 15.73 -9.51
C ALA A 291 29.89 16.98 -10.21
N VAL A 292 29.05 16.82 -11.26
CA VAL A 292 28.44 17.95 -11.99
C VAL A 292 27.50 18.75 -11.07
N ALA A 293 26.69 18.07 -10.26
CA ALA A 293 25.78 18.73 -9.30
C ALA A 293 26.57 19.51 -8.24
N TYR A 294 27.65 18.92 -7.72
CA TYR A 294 28.53 19.57 -6.73
C TYR A 294 29.21 20.81 -7.33
N ALA A 295 29.84 20.67 -8.48
CA ALA A 295 30.49 21.78 -9.19
C ALA A 295 29.47 22.89 -9.55
N GLY A 296 28.28 22.51 -10.04
CA GLY A 296 27.21 23.45 -10.34
C GLY A 296 26.75 24.25 -9.13
N SER A 297 26.71 23.61 -7.94
CA SER A 297 26.34 24.28 -6.70
C SER A 297 27.39 25.28 -6.21
N LEU A 298 28.70 25.02 -6.46
CA LEU A 298 29.80 25.96 -6.19
C LEU A 298 29.76 27.16 -7.14
N VAL A 299 29.51 26.92 -8.43
CA VAL A 299 29.36 28.01 -9.42
C VAL A 299 28.17 28.90 -9.10
N GLU A 300 27.05 28.30 -8.65
CA GLU A 300 25.86 29.06 -8.23
C GLU A 300 26.13 29.98 -7.05
N GLU A 301 26.98 29.56 -6.10
CA GLU A 301 27.41 30.39 -4.96
C GLU A 301 28.30 31.56 -5.41
N GLN A 302 29.27 31.29 -6.28
CA GLN A 302 30.20 32.28 -6.79
C GLN A 302 29.56 33.28 -7.77
N ARG A 303 28.58 32.82 -8.56
CA ARG A 303 27.90 33.61 -9.61
C ARG A 303 26.38 33.49 -9.49
N PRO A 304 25.77 34.10 -8.46
CA PRO A 304 24.34 33.96 -8.23
C PRO A 304 23.53 34.63 -9.37
N LEU A 305 22.54 33.93 -9.87
CA LEU A 305 21.58 34.49 -10.81
C LEU A 305 20.79 35.60 -10.13
N SER A 306 20.56 36.72 -10.83
CA SER A 306 19.69 37.79 -10.34
C SER A 306 18.26 37.28 -10.14
N ASP A 307 17.52 37.85 -9.19
CA ASP A 307 16.14 37.47 -8.90
C ASP A 307 15.21 37.57 -10.12
N ARG A 308 15.45 38.54 -10.99
CA ARG A 308 14.70 38.69 -12.25
C ARG A 308 14.95 37.51 -13.18
N ARG A 309 16.22 37.14 -13.40
CA ARG A 309 16.58 35.98 -14.25
C ARG A 309 16.03 34.67 -13.69
N ARG A 310 16.08 34.48 -12.36
CA ARG A 310 15.49 33.32 -11.70
C ARG A 310 13.99 33.23 -11.92
N ARG A 311 13.27 34.33 -11.72
CA ARG A 311 11.82 34.32 -11.96
C ARG A 311 11.48 34.00 -13.39
N LEU A 312 12.24 34.53 -14.37
CA LEU A 312 12.05 34.26 -15.78
C LEU A 312 12.34 32.80 -16.12
N LEU A 313 13.51 32.28 -15.73
CA LEU A 313 13.90 30.88 -15.96
C LEU A 313 12.95 29.91 -15.25
N GLY A 314 12.54 30.19 -14.03
CA GLY A 314 11.59 29.37 -13.31
C GLY A 314 10.18 29.35 -13.91
N ARG A 315 9.75 30.47 -14.52
CA ARG A 315 8.49 30.52 -15.30
C ARG A 315 8.65 29.76 -16.61
N ALA A 316 9.79 29.92 -17.29
CA ALA A 316 10.09 29.18 -18.52
C ALA A 316 10.14 27.67 -18.27
N ALA A 317 10.79 27.22 -17.18
CA ALA A 317 10.83 25.79 -16.81
C ALA A 317 9.43 25.23 -16.53
N LEU A 318 8.58 25.98 -15.81
CA LEU A 318 7.20 25.57 -15.59
C LEU A 318 6.37 25.57 -16.88
N ALA A 319 6.54 26.58 -17.74
CA ALA A 319 5.88 26.65 -19.03
C ALA A 319 6.33 25.51 -19.96
N ALA A 320 7.63 25.21 -19.98
CA ALA A 320 8.17 24.07 -20.75
C ALA A 320 7.61 22.73 -20.24
N LEU A 321 7.50 22.54 -18.93
CA LEU A 321 6.87 21.35 -18.36
C LEU A 321 5.40 21.23 -18.79
N VAL A 322 4.63 22.31 -18.64
CA VAL A 322 3.21 22.36 -19.03
C VAL A 322 3.07 22.11 -20.54
N ALA A 323 3.85 22.80 -21.35
CA ALA A 323 3.83 22.62 -22.81
C ALA A 323 4.24 21.21 -23.21
N GLY A 324 5.34 20.68 -22.65
CA GLY A 324 5.79 19.31 -22.91
C GLY A 324 4.77 18.25 -22.50
N SER A 325 4.15 18.41 -21.32
CA SER A 325 3.06 17.53 -20.87
C SER A 325 1.84 17.62 -21.77
N SER A 326 1.46 18.84 -22.19
CA SER A 326 0.34 19.08 -23.11
C SER A 326 0.61 18.49 -24.49
N ILE A 327 1.83 18.67 -25.03
CA ILE A 327 2.25 18.10 -26.30
C ILE A 327 2.23 16.57 -26.22
N ALA A 328 2.76 15.99 -25.14
CA ALA A 328 2.74 14.54 -24.93
C ALA A 328 1.30 14.01 -24.89
N VAL A 329 0.39 14.69 -24.18
CA VAL A 329 -1.04 14.33 -24.13
C VAL A 329 -1.68 14.49 -25.52
N VAL A 330 -1.42 15.57 -26.25
CA VAL A 330 -1.96 15.81 -27.59
C VAL A 330 -1.41 14.78 -28.59
N ALA A 331 -0.10 14.52 -28.58
CA ALA A 331 0.50 13.50 -29.44
C ALA A 331 -0.11 12.12 -29.15
N LEU A 332 -0.25 11.80 -27.87
CA LEU A 332 -0.91 10.60 -27.41
C LEU A 332 -2.36 10.53 -27.93
N VAL A 333 -3.13 11.62 -27.89
CA VAL A 333 -4.52 11.72 -28.37
C VAL A 333 -4.61 11.68 -29.89
N VAL A 334 -3.67 12.26 -30.61
CA VAL A 334 -3.69 12.35 -32.08
C VAL A 334 -3.23 11.05 -32.73
N GLU A 335 -2.15 10.42 -32.23
CA GLU A 335 -1.62 9.16 -32.79
C GLU A 335 -2.60 7.98 -32.60
N SER A 336 -3.35 7.99 -31.55
CA SER A 336 -4.30 6.93 -31.24
C SER A 336 -5.71 7.54 -31.25
N LYS A 337 -6.46 7.28 -32.27
CA LYS A 337 -7.89 7.65 -32.32
C LYS A 337 -8.54 7.34 -30.96
N PRO A 338 -9.24 8.29 -30.30
CA PRO A 338 -9.78 8.10 -28.93
C PRO A 338 -10.63 6.82 -28.76
N GLN A 339 -11.31 6.41 -29.82
CA GLN A 339 -12.06 5.15 -29.87
C GLN A 339 -11.16 3.90 -29.82
N GLY A 340 -9.93 3.99 -30.34
CA GLY A 340 -8.90 2.94 -30.25
C GLY A 340 -8.40 2.79 -28.82
N TRP A 341 -8.17 3.89 -28.12
CA TRP A 341 -7.72 3.88 -26.72
C TRP A 341 -8.71 3.24 -25.77
N PHE A 342 -9.97 3.66 -25.87
CA PHE A 342 -11.02 3.08 -25.02
C PHE A 342 -11.13 1.58 -25.25
N ARG A 343 -11.03 1.15 -26.51
CA ARG A 343 -11.03 -0.26 -26.85
C ARG A 343 -9.81 -0.99 -26.28
N GLU A 344 -8.60 -0.46 -26.50
CA GLU A 344 -7.36 -1.04 -25.99
C GLU A 344 -7.33 -1.07 -24.45
N PHE A 345 -7.82 0.01 -23.79
CA PHE A 345 -7.92 0.08 -22.34
C PHE A 345 -8.91 -0.95 -21.78
N THR A 346 -10.04 -1.16 -22.44
CA THR A 346 -11.12 -2.02 -21.97
C THR A 346 -11.01 -3.47 -22.40
N GLN A 347 -10.24 -3.77 -23.45
CA GLN A 347 -10.00 -5.13 -23.91
C GLN A 347 -9.16 -5.90 -22.89
N GLN A 348 -9.56 -7.15 -22.63
CA GLN A 348 -8.72 -8.08 -21.90
C GLN A 348 -7.54 -8.48 -22.77
N PRO A 349 -6.31 -8.53 -22.23
CA PRO A 349 -5.16 -9.01 -22.99
C PRO A 349 -5.39 -10.47 -23.37
N THR A 350 -5.41 -10.75 -24.65
CA THR A 350 -5.55 -12.11 -25.21
C THR A 350 -4.32 -12.98 -24.96
N ASN A 351 -3.18 -12.33 -24.69
CA ASN A 351 -1.93 -13.01 -24.38
C ASN A 351 -1.21 -12.34 -23.19
N PRO A 352 -1.13 -13.01 -22.02
CA PRO A 352 -0.45 -12.49 -20.84
C PRO A 352 1.02 -12.11 -21.08
N SER A 353 1.71 -12.77 -22.00
CA SER A 353 3.12 -12.51 -22.32
C SER A 353 3.36 -11.15 -22.99
N GLN A 354 2.35 -10.55 -23.64
CA GLN A 354 2.47 -9.23 -24.25
C GLN A 354 2.51 -8.06 -23.22
N THR A 355 2.25 -8.35 -21.96
CA THR A 355 2.25 -7.36 -20.87
C THR A 355 3.56 -7.33 -20.08
N VAL A 356 4.56 -8.08 -20.52
CA VAL A 356 5.85 -8.28 -19.83
C VAL A 356 6.92 -7.38 -20.46
N GLY A 357 7.84 -6.88 -19.63
CA GLY A 357 9.00 -6.10 -20.08
C GLY A 357 8.75 -4.59 -20.25
N PRO A 358 9.77 -3.85 -20.72
CA PRO A 358 9.75 -2.37 -20.84
C PRO A 358 8.68 -1.81 -21.77
N GLY A 359 8.26 -2.56 -22.80
CA GLY A 359 7.19 -2.21 -23.73
C GLY A 359 5.85 -1.92 -23.04
N ARG A 360 5.69 -2.45 -21.82
CA ARG A 360 4.54 -2.14 -20.96
C ARG A 360 4.37 -0.64 -20.68
N LEU A 361 5.46 0.12 -20.57
CA LEU A 361 5.40 1.56 -20.30
C LEU A 361 4.73 2.35 -21.43
N ALA A 362 4.77 1.84 -22.68
CA ALA A 362 4.16 2.45 -23.84
C ALA A 362 2.74 1.93 -24.17
N ASN A 363 2.26 0.90 -23.48
CA ASN A 363 0.97 0.28 -23.73
C ASN A 363 -0.13 0.91 -22.84
N ILE A 364 -1.33 1.13 -23.39
CA ILE A 364 -2.46 1.79 -22.69
C ILE A 364 -3.40 0.77 -22.02
N SER A 365 -3.26 -0.52 -22.31
CA SER A 365 -4.13 -1.57 -21.77
C SER A 365 -4.31 -1.49 -20.25
N SER A 366 -5.53 -1.61 -19.73
CA SER A 366 -5.81 -1.67 -18.29
C SER A 366 -5.29 -2.95 -17.62
N THR A 367 -4.83 -3.93 -18.39
CA THR A 367 -4.37 -5.22 -17.87
C THR A 367 -5.44 -5.91 -17.00
N SER A 368 -6.68 -5.99 -17.47
CA SER A 368 -7.87 -6.53 -16.76
C SER A 368 -8.47 -5.63 -15.66
N ARG A 369 -7.84 -4.53 -15.26
CA ARG A 369 -8.39 -3.63 -14.22
C ARG A 369 -9.78 -3.10 -14.55
N TRP A 370 -10.06 -2.79 -15.82
CA TRP A 370 -11.39 -2.37 -16.25
C TRP A 370 -12.47 -3.41 -15.92
N GLN A 371 -12.15 -4.70 -16.05
CA GLN A 371 -13.06 -5.77 -15.67
C GLN A 371 -13.30 -5.78 -14.15
N TRP A 372 -12.23 -5.71 -13.35
CA TRP A 372 -12.33 -5.66 -11.88
C TRP A 372 -13.08 -4.42 -11.38
N TRP A 373 -12.94 -3.28 -12.07
CA TRP A 373 -13.71 -2.07 -11.77
C TRP A 373 -15.20 -2.26 -12.06
N LYS A 374 -15.57 -2.94 -13.15
CA LYS A 374 -16.97 -3.28 -13.44
C LYS A 374 -17.54 -4.25 -12.40
N GLU A 375 -16.78 -5.23 -11.96
CA GLU A 375 -17.17 -6.17 -10.90
C GLU A 375 -17.42 -5.44 -9.57
N ALA A 376 -16.50 -4.55 -9.17
CA ALA A 376 -16.66 -3.72 -7.98
C ALA A 376 -17.89 -2.80 -8.08
N TRP A 377 -18.10 -2.19 -9.25
CA TRP A 377 -19.27 -1.36 -9.50
C TRP A 377 -20.58 -2.16 -9.43
N HIS A 378 -20.61 -3.34 -10.02
CA HIS A 378 -21.77 -4.24 -9.97
C HIS A 378 -22.11 -4.68 -8.54
N ALA A 379 -21.09 -4.99 -7.74
CA ALA A 379 -21.29 -5.28 -6.31
C ALA A 379 -21.90 -4.09 -5.55
N PHE A 380 -21.42 -2.87 -5.85
CA PHE A 380 -22.00 -1.65 -5.29
C PHE A 380 -23.47 -1.48 -5.70
N GLU A 381 -23.84 -1.71 -6.96
CA GLU A 381 -25.23 -1.62 -7.43
C GLU A 381 -26.15 -2.59 -6.68
N GLN A 382 -25.66 -3.77 -6.31
CA GLN A 382 -26.42 -4.76 -5.55
C GLN A 382 -26.61 -4.37 -4.08
N GLN A 383 -25.63 -3.71 -3.45
CA GLN A 383 -25.62 -3.34 -2.03
C GLN A 383 -25.19 -1.88 -1.83
N PRO A 384 -25.93 -0.88 -2.36
CA PRO A 384 -25.43 0.48 -2.48
C PRO A 384 -25.21 1.21 -1.14
N LEU A 385 -25.96 0.87 -0.10
CA LEU A 385 -25.85 1.58 1.19
C LEU A 385 -24.70 1.06 2.05
N ARG A 386 -24.56 -0.26 2.19
CA ARG A 386 -23.68 -0.89 3.16
C ARG A 386 -22.53 -1.70 2.55
N GLY A 387 -22.61 -1.99 1.24
CA GLY A 387 -21.64 -2.85 0.56
C GLY A 387 -21.71 -4.32 0.99
N THR A 388 -20.74 -5.11 0.53
CA THR A 388 -20.65 -6.56 0.77
C THR A 388 -19.89 -6.93 2.06
N GLY A 389 -19.32 -5.97 2.75
CA GLY A 389 -18.40 -6.12 3.89
C GLY A 389 -16.98 -5.69 3.54
N ALA A 390 -16.25 -5.06 4.46
CA ALA A 390 -14.89 -4.58 4.22
C ALA A 390 -13.95 -5.76 3.87
N GLY A 391 -13.15 -5.61 2.80
CA GLY A 391 -12.17 -6.60 2.36
C GLY A 391 -12.74 -7.80 1.59
N THR A 392 -14.01 -7.78 1.19
CA THR A 392 -14.70 -8.95 0.61
C THR A 392 -14.64 -9.06 -0.92
N PHE A 393 -13.92 -8.15 -1.58
CA PHE A 393 -13.88 -8.14 -3.05
C PHE A 393 -13.42 -9.48 -3.66
N VAL A 394 -12.58 -10.23 -2.98
CA VAL A 394 -12.11 -11.54 -3.48
C VAL A 394 -13.25 -12.51 -3.77
N LEU A 395 -14.28 -12.60 -2.91
CA LEU A 395 -15.46 -13.45 -3.15
C LEU A 395 -16.35 -12.84 -4.22
N THR A 396 -16.54 -11.52 -4.22
CA THR A 396 -17.26 -10.80 -5.27
C THR A 396 -16.63 -11.04 -6.64
N HIS A 397 -15.29 -10.95 -6.73
CA HIS A 397 -14.55 -11.24 -7.96
C HIS A 397 -14.75 -12.68 -8.42
N ARG A 398 -14.66 -13.66 -7.52
CA ARG A 398 -14.87 -15.07 -7.87
C ARG A 398 -16.24 -15.32 -8.48
N LEU A 399 -17.28 -14.70 -7.93
CA LEU A 399 -18.65 -14.81 -8.44
C LEU A 399 -18.81 -14.16 -9.83
N LEU A 400 -18.14 -13.03 -10.08
CA LEU A 400 -18.37 -12.18 -11.26
C LEU A 400 -17.30 -12.32 -12.35
N ARG A 401 -16.19 -13.00 -12.08
CA ARG A 401 -15.08 -13.12 -13.02
C ARG A 401 -15.45 -13.83 -14.32
N THR A 402 -14.82 -13.40 -15.40
CA THR A 402 -15.05 -13.93 -16.75
C THR A 402 -13.86 -14.72 -17.30
N ASN A 403 -12.84 -14.94 -16.46
CA ASN A 403 -11.63 -15.69 -16.78
C ASN A 403 -11.06 -16.38 -15.53
N SER A 404 -10.01 -17.17 -15.68
CA SER A 404 -9.37 -17.92 -14.59
C SER A 404 -8.45 -17.08 -13.68
N ILE A 405 -8.18 -15.81 -14.01
CA ILE A 405 -7.33 -14.94 -13.19
C ILE A 405 -8.05 -14.67 -11.87
N VAL A 406 -7.34 -14.81 -10.76
CA VAL A 406 -7.85 -14.50 -9.42
C VAL A 406 -7.13 -13.29 -8.88
N VAL A 407 -7.90 -12.32 -8.39
CA VAL A 407 -7.39 -11.14 -7.69
C VAL A 407 -8.13 -10.97 -6.37
N THR A 408 -7.47 -10.36 -5.43
CA THR A 408 -8.00 -10.12 -4.08
C THR A 408 -8.65 -8.75 -3.94
N GLU A 409 -8.23 -7.76 -4.77
CA GLU A 409 -8.70 -6.37 -4.73
C GLU A 409 -8.91 -5.81 -6.15
N PRO A 410 -9.79 -4.79 -6.32
CA PRO A 410 -10.11 -4.23 -7.63
C PRO A 410 -9.02 -3.31 -8.21
N HIS A 411 -7.87 -3.15 -7.54
CA HIS A 411 -6.80 -2.20 -7.92
C HIS A 411 -7.31 -0.76 -8.09
N ASN A 412 -8.15 -0.33 -7.16
CA ASN A 412 -8.70 1.01 -7.06
C ASN A 412 -9.33 1.16 -5.68
N VAL A 413 -8.64 1.81 -4.73
CA VAL A 413 -9.10 1.94 -3.33
C VAL A 413 -10.47 2.64 -3.22
N PRO A 414 -10.76 3.74 -3.96
CA PRO A 414 -12.10 4.32 -3.97
C PRO A 414 -13.23 3.35 -4.36
N LEU A 415 -13.03 2.55 -5.42
CA LEU A 415 -14.01 1.54 -5.84
C LEU A 415 -14.08 0.37 -4.86
N GLN A 416 -12.96 -0.01 -4.25
CA GLN A 416 -12.93 -1.00 -3.19
C GLN A 416 -13.81 -0.56 -2.02
N PHE A 417 -13.61 0.65 -1.49
CA PHE A 417 -14.43 1.16 -0.41
C PHE A 417 -15.92 1.27 -0.80
N LEU A 418 -16.19 1.68 -2.03
CA LEU A 418 -17.57 1.82 -2.53
C LEU A 418 -18.28 0.46 -2.60
N SER A 419 -17.63 -0.57 -3.15
CA SER A 419 -18.22 -1.91 -3.28
C SER A 419 -18.34 -2.65 -1.96
N GLU A 420 -17.35 -2.48 -1.08
CA GLU A 420 -17.24 -3.23 0.17
C GLU A 420 -17.97 -2.57 1.34
N THR A 421 -17.97 -1.24 1.44
CA THR A 421 -18.54 -0.48 2.57
C THR A 421 -19.74 0.38 2.17
N GLY A 422 -20.14 0.31 0.88
CA GLY A 422 -21.23 1.09 0.33
C GLY A 422 -20.96 2.59 0.29
N ILE A 423 -22.01 3.34 -0.07
CA ILE A 423 -21.90 4.81 -0.16
C ILE A 423 -21.61 5.45 1.20
N VAL A 424 -22.07 4.83 2.31
CA VAL A 424 -21.84 5.38 3.65
C VAL A 424 -20.35 5.35 4.00
N GLY A 425 -19.69 4.19 3.87
CA GLY A 425 -18.26 4.09 4.13
C GLY A 425 -17.43 4.92 3.17
N PHE A 426 -17.77 4.89 1.88
CA PHE A 426 -17.08 5.71 0.87
C PHE A 426 -17.15 7.22 1.18
N LEU A 427 -18.33 7.74 1.54
CA LEU A 427 -18.47 9.16 1.87
C LEU A 427 -17.74 9.54 3.17
N LEU A 428 -17.69 8.66 4.17
CA LEU A 428 -16.88 8.86 5.38
C LEU A 428 -15.39 8.97 5.05
N ALA A 429 -14.87 8.04 4.22
CA ALA A 429 -13.47 8.04 3.78
C ALA A 429 -13.15 9.30 2.93
N LEU A 430 -14.02 9.64 1.98
CA LEU A 430 -13.88 10.82 1.13
C LEU A 430 -13.90 12.12 1.94
N ALA A 431 -14.84 12.24 2.87
CA ALA A 431 -14.94 13.41 3.75
C ALA A 431 -13.73 13.53 4.69
N ALA A 432 -13.20 12.40 5.20
CA ALA A 432 -11.98 12.38 5.98
C ALA A 432 -10.77 12.87 5.15
N ALA A 433 -10.62 12.37 3.92
CA ALA A 433 -9.57 12.81 3.01
C ALA A 433 -9.67 14.29 2.65
N ALA A 434 -10.88 14.79 2.37
CA ALA A 434 -11.13 16.20 2.08
C ALA A 434 -10.80 17.10 3.29
N ALA A 435 -11.24 16.72 4.49
CA ALA A 435 -10.93 17.44 5.73
C ALA A 435 -9.42 17.45 6.03
N ALA A 436 -8.73 16.32 5.82
CA ALA A 436 -7.28 16.22 5.96
C ALA A 436 -6.56 17.14 4.95
N GLY A 437 -6.96 17.09 3.67
CA GLY A 437 -6.40 17.96 2.62
C GLY A 437 -6.58 19.45 2.93
N LEU A 438 -7.77 19.86 3.38
CA LEU A 438 -8.04 21.23 3.82
C LEU A 438 -7.17 21.61 5.03
N GLY A 439 -7.02 20.70 5.98
CA GLY A 439 -6.16 20.87 7.16
C GLY A 439 -4.70 21.08 6.78
N VAL A 440 -4.17 20.24 5.92
CA VAL A 440 -2.80 20.32 5.38
C VAL A 440 -2.59 21.64 4.63
N TRP A 441 -3.50 22.01 3.73
CA TRP A 441 -3.42 23.26 3.00
C TRP A 441 -3.39 24.49 3.93
N ARG A 442 -4.26 24.54 4.95
CA ARG A 442 -4.28 25.61 5.95
C ARG A 442 -3.02 25.61 6.82
N ALA A 443 -2.50 24.42 7.19
CA ALA A 443 -1.25 24.28 7.93
C ALA A 443 -0.07 24.87 7.15
N ILE A 444 0.10 24.50 5.88
CA ILE A 444 1.17 25.00 5.00
C ILE A 444 1.13 26.53 4.88
N ARG A 445 -0.07 27.14 4.79
CA ARG A 445 -0.21 28.60 4.68
C ARG A 445 0.23 29.37 5.91
N ARG A 446 0.21 28.72 7.10
CA ARG A 446 0.61 29.32 8.38
C ARG A 446 2.11 29.20 8.65
N LEU A 447 2.81 28.28 7.97
CA LEU A 447 4.22 28.05 8.19
C LEU A 447 5.10 29.16 7.62
N GLY A 448 6.21 29.45 8.31
CA GLY A 448 7.28 30.31 7.82
C GLY A 448 7.93 29.73 6.56
N ARG A 449 8.63 30.57 5.80
CA ARG A 449 9.20 30.22 4.49
C ARG A 449 10.06 28.96 4.52
N ALA A 450 10.89 28.80 5.57
CA ALA A 450 11.82 27.69 5.71
C ALA A 450 11.13 26.33 5.89
N GLU A 451 10.06 26.29 6.70
CA GLU A 451 9.30 25.06 6.99
C GLU A 451 8.27 24.76 5.93
N ARG A 452 7.72 25.82 5.29
CA ARG A 452 6.70 25.69 4.24
C ARG A 452 7.16 24.81 3.09
N MET A 453 8.42 24.90 2.69
CA MET A 453 8.95 24.12 1.57
C MET A 453 9.04 22.62 1.91
N ALA A 454 9.46 22.26 3.12
CA ALA A 454 9.45 20.89 3.59
C ALA A 454 7.99 20.35 3.69
N ALA A 455 7.08 21.17 4.21
CA ALA A 455 5.67 20.80 4.29
C ALA A 455 5.02 20.62 2.90
N VAL A 456 5.42 21.40 1.89
CA VAL A 456 4.99 21.21 0.49
C VAL A 456 5.54 19.89 -0.07
N ALA A 457 6.79 19.52 0.22
CA ALA A 457 7.34 18.23 -0.21
C ALA A 457 6.59 17.05 0.43
N LEU A 458 6.30 17.15 1.73
CA LEU A 458 5.51 16.15 2.45
C LEU A 458 4.05 16.08 1.95
N ALA A 459 3.45 17.21 1.60
CA ALA A 459 2.10 17.24 1.01
C ALA A 459 2.08 16.63 -0.40
N ALA A 460 3.13 16.85 -1.20
CA ALA A 460 3.28 16.23 -2.51
C ALA A 460 3.47 14.70 -2.38
N LEU A 461 4.24 14.24 -1.39
CA LEU A 461 4.36 12.84 -1.01
C LEU A 461 2.97 12.24 -0.66
N ALA A 462 2.21 12.91 0.21
CA ALA A 462 0.88 12.44 0.61
C ALA A 462 -0.10 12.43 -0.57
N LEU A 463 -0.03 13.41 -1.47
CA LEU A 463 -0.83 13.43 -2.69
C LEU A 463 -0.43 12.30 -3.65
N ALA A 464 0.86 11.97 -3.77
CA ALA A 464 1.30 10.83 -4.56
C ALA A 464 0.63 9.53 -4.10
N TYR A 465 0.55 9.28 -2.78
CA TYR A 465 -0.19 8.15 -2.23
C TYR A 465 -1.67 8.18 -2.64
N VAL A 466 -2.37 9.29 -2.45
CA VAL A 466 -3.80 9.40 -2.79
C VAL A 466 -4.06 9.16 -4.27
N LEU A 467 -3.23 9.72 -5.16
CA LEU A 467 -3.37 9.54 -6.59
C LEU A 467 -3.06 8.11 -7.05
N HIS A 468 -2.03 7.49 -6.46
CA HIS A 468 -1.67 6.11 -6.79
C HIS A 468 -2.75 5.13 -6.33
N SER A 469 -3.38 5.38 -5.18
CA SER A 469 -4.50 4.56 -4.65
C SER A 469 -5.76 4.57 -5.54
N ILE A 470 -5.90 5.55 -6.45
CA ILE A 470 -6.94 5.52 -7.50
C ILE A 470 -6.60 4.49 -8.59
N LEU A 471 -5.32 4.16 -8.73
CA LEU A 471 -4.82 3.29 -9.79
C LEU A 471 -4.40 1.90 -9.29
N ASP A 472 -4.33 1.70 -7.96
CA ASP A 472 -3.90 0.45 -7.34
C ASP A 472 -4.53 0.24 -5.95
N PHE A 473 -4.19 -0.88 -5.26
CA PHE A 473 -4.71 -1.26 -3.94
C PHE A 473 -3.70 -0.97 -2.81
N ASP A 474 -3.20 0.27 -2.78
CA ASP A 474 -2.16 0.69 -1.83
C ASP A 474 -2.58 0.61 -0.36
N TRP A 475 -3.89 0.60 -0.08
CA TRP A 475 -4.46 0.42 1.25
C TRP A 475 -3.94 -0.84 1.94
N ASP A 476 -3.66 -1.89 1.17
CA ASP A 476 -3.20 -3.17 1.68
C ASP A 476 -1.69 -3.22 1.98
N PHE A 477 -0.91 -2.28 1.43
CA PHE A 477 0.53 -2.19 1.64
C PHE A 477 0.89 -1.23 2.78
N VAL A 478 1.14 -1.76 3.97
CA VAL A 478 1.55 -0.94 5.13
C VAL A 478 2.86 -0.18 4.86
N ALA A 479 3.71 -0.70 3.97
CA ALA A 479 4.96 -0.06 3.53
C ALA A 479 4.78 1.38 3.03
N VAL A 480 3.68 1.66 2.32
CA VAL A 480 3.37 2.99 1.78
C VAL A 480 2.33 3.72 2.63
N THR A 481 1.41 2.98 3.26
CA THR A 481 0.31 3.56 4.02
C THR A 481 0.75 4.10 5.39
N ALA A 482 1.71 3.42 6.07
CA ALA A 482 2.25 3.93 7.34
C ALA A 482 3.00 5.27 7.19
N PRO A 483 3.96 5.44 6.24
CA PRO A 483 4.57 6.75 5.98
C PRO A 483 3.56 7.83 5.62
N PHE A 484 2.49 7.49 4.88
CA PHE A 484 1.41 8.40 4.55
C PHE A 484 0.68 8.91 5.79
N PHE A 485 0.16 8.02 6.66
CA PHE A 485 -0.58 8.42 7.86
C PHE A 485 0.29 9.14 8.89
N LEU A 486 1.54 8.70 9.09
CA LEU A 486 2.52 9.42 9.90
C LEU A 486 2.72 10.85 9.39
N THR A 487 2.87 11.01 8.08
CA THR A 487 3.08 12.32 7.43
C THR A 487 1.85 13.22 7.56
N LEU A 488 0.65 12.67 7.34
CA LEU A 488 -0.59 13.43 7.58
C LEU A 488 -0.67 13.92 9.02
N GLY A 489 -0.39 13.05 9.99
CA GLY A 489 -0.33 13.43 11.40
C GLY A 489 0.65 14.56 11.66
N VAL A 490 1.88 14.47 11.15
CA VAL A 490 2.91 15.51 11.28
C VAL A 490 2.46 16.86 10.70
N LEU A 491 1.81 16.87 9.53
CA LEU A 491 1.33 18.10 8.89
C LEU A 491 0.12 18.71 9.60
N LEU A 492 -0.71 17.88 10.22
CA LEU A 492 -1.91 18.30 10.95
C LEU A 492 -1.65 18.62 12.42
N GLY A 493 -0.50 18.17 12.98
CA GLY A 493 -0.07 18.48 14.34
C GLY A 493 0.17 19.98 14.54
N ARG A 494 -0.26 20.46 15.70
CA ARG A 494 0.06 21.81 16.19
C ARG A 494 0.77 21.67 17.52
N GLY A 495 1.43 22.71 17.98
CA GLY A 495 2.16 22.72 19.25
C GLY A 495 1.35 22.15 20.42
N PRO A 496 2.02 21.72 21.49
CA PRO A 496 1.34 21.16 22.65
C PRO A 496 0.49 22.21 23.36
N ALA A 497 -0.72 21.81 23.77
CA ALA A 497 -1.59 22.62 24.62
C ALA A 497 -1.69 22.04 26.03
N PRO A 498 -1.78 22.88 27.05
CA PRO A 498 -2.05 22.42 28.41
C PRO A 498 -3.44 21.76 28.50
N VAL A 499 -3.56 20.79 29.36
CA VAL A 499 -4.81 20.04 29.60
C VAL A 499 -4.99 19.89 31.10
N GLU A 500 -6.22 19.99 31.56
CA GLU A 500 -6.58 19.59 32.91
C GLU A 500 -6.52 18.06 33.04
N ALA A 501 -5.92 17.60 34.11
CA ALA A 501 -5.85 16.16 34.40
C ALA A 501 -7.25 15.59 34.63
N ARG A 502 -7.54 14.47 33.99
CA ARG A 502 -8.75 13.66 34.17
C ARG A 502 -8.34 12.25 34.57
N LEU A 503 -7.74 12.14 35.76
CA LEU A 503 -7.07 10.91 36.21
C LEU A 503 -7.97 9.69 36.18
N PHE A 504 -9.27 9.85 36.45
CA PHE A 504 -10.24 8.74 36.38
C PHE A 504 -10.43 8.19 34.94
N LEU A 505 -10.13 8.97 33.89
CA LEU A 505 -10.15 8.52 32.50
C LEU A 505 -8.79 8.07 32.00
N ALA A 506 -7.71 8.31 32.74
CA ALA A 506 -6.35 8.00 32.30
C ALA A 506 -6.11 6.52 31.92
N PRO A 507 -6.77 5.52 32.53
CA PRO A 507 -6.66 4.13 32.10
C PRO A 507 -7.30 3.83 30.74
N LEU A 508 -8.25 4.63 30.27
CA LEU A 508 -9.05 4.33 29.07
C LEU A 508 -8.20 4.11 27.80
N PRO A 509 -7.18 4.94 27.45
CA PRO A 509 -6.34 4.67 26.28
C PRO A 509 -5.54 3.38 26.39
N ALA A 510 -5.11 3.00 27.60
CA ALA A 510 -4.41 1.74 27.83
C ALA A 510 -5.37 0.54 27.64
N VAL A 511 -6.59 0.63 28.19
CA VAL A 511 -7.63 -0.40 27.98
C VAL A 511 -7.96 -0.54 26.49
N LEU A 512 -8.17 0.57 25.79
CA LEU A 512 -8.41 0.56 24.34
C LEU A 512 -7.23 -0.06 23.58
N ALA A 513 -5.99 0.24 23.97
CA ALA A 513 -4.82 -0.36 23.36
C ALA A 513 -4.76 -1.88 23.57
N ILE A 514 -5.13 -2.37 24.76
CA ILE A 514 -5.24 -3.81 25.04
C ILE A 514 -6.31 -4.44 24.16
N VAL A 515 -7.49 -3.82 24.04
CA VAL A 515 -8.58 -4.32 23.18
C VAL A 515 -8.13 -4.38 21.73
N VAL A 516 -7.46 -3.33 21.24
CA VAL A 516 -6.91 -3.32 19.85
C VAL A 516 -5.83 -4.40 19.70
N ALA A 517 -4.94 -4.54 20.68
CA ALA A 517 -3.91 -5.58 20.65
C ALA A 517 -4.51 -6.99 20.61
N LEU A 518 -5.54 -7.26 21.42
CA LEU A 518 -6.27 -8.53 21.38
C LEU A 518 -6.97 -8.73 20.02
N SER A 519 -7.64 -7.69 19.50
CA SER A 519 -8.28 -7.74 18.19
C SER A 519 -7.30 -8.06 17.05
N LEU A 520 -6.05 -7.60 17.13
CA LEU A 520 -4.98 -7.92 16.18
C LEU A 520 -4.43 -9.33 16.39
N LEU A 521 -4.21 -9.74 17.63
CA LEU A 521 -3.53 -11.00 17.96
C LEU A 521 -4.44 -12.21 17.79
N MET A 522 -5.74 -12.11 18.09
CA MET A 522 -6.66 -13.25 18.01
C MET A 522 -6.75 -13.85 16.60
N PRO A 523 -7.00 -13.07 15.51
CA PRO A 523 -6.99 -13.63 14.17
C PRO A 523 -5.61 -14.17 13.75
N TRP A 524 -4.52 -13.55 14.23
CA TRP A 524 -3.17 -14.01 13.92
C TRP A 524 -2.86 -15.36 14.57
N PHE A 525 -3.20 -15.55 15.84
CA PHE A 525 -3.05 -16.84 16.51
C PHE A 525 -3.98 -17.89 15.91
N ALA A 526 -5.24 -17.50 15.59
CA ALA A 526 -6.19 -18.37 14.91
C ALA A 526 -5.63 -18.90 13.58
N LYS A 527 -5.05 -18.01 12.77
CA LYS A 527 -4.42 -18.40 11.51
C LYS A 527 -3.28 -19.39 11.72
N ARG A 528 -2.40 -19.16 12.68
CA ARG A 528 -1.28 -20.07 12.98
C ARG A 528 -1.75 -21.45 13.45
N ALA A 529 -2.76 -21.48 14.31
CA ALA A 529 -3.37 -22.73 14.75
C ALA A 529 -4.06 -23.46 13.59
N SER A 530 -4.75 -22.73 12.71
CA SER A 530 -5.35 -23.28 11.49
C SER A 530 -4.32 -23.84 10.52
N ASP A 531 -3.19 -23.12 10.29
CA ASP A 531 -2.09 -23.61 9.43
C ASP A 531 -1.44 -24.89 10.02
N SER A 532 -1.30 -24.96 11.37
CA SER A 532 -0.84 -26.17 12.07
C SER A 532 -1.82 -27.34 11.91
N ALA A 533 -3.11 -27.05 12.03
CA ALA A 533 -4.17 -28.04 11.84
C ALA A 533 -4.21 -28.59 10.42
N GLU A 534 -4.07 -27.74 9.39
CA GLU A 534 -3.98 -28.16 7.98
C GLU A 534 -2.78 -29.10 7.75
N ALA A 535 -1.61 -28.71 8.27
CA ALA A 535 -0.43 -29.56 8.19
C ALA A 535 -0.65 -30.92 8.89
N ALA A 536 -1.31 -30.95 10.04
CA ALA A 536 -1.62 -32.16 10.76
C ALA A 536 -2.61 -33.07 10.02
N VAL A 537 -3.63 -32.50 9.34
CA VAL A 537 -4.52 -33.27 8.42
C VAL A 537 -3.71 -33.89 7.30
N ALA A 538 -2.85 -33.12 6.65
CA ALA A 538 -2.02 -33.61 5.54
C ALA A 538 -1.05 -34.73 5.95
N ASP A 539 -0.55 -34.66 7.20
CA ASP A 539 0.37 -35.67 7.78
C ASP A 539 -0.36 -36.90 8.36
N GLY A 540 -1.70 -36.98 8.28
CA GLY A 540 -2.48 -38.07 8.85
C GLY A 540 -2.49 -38.08 10.38
N ARG A 541 -2.45 -36.91 11.01
CA ARG A 541 -2.50 -36.75 12.48
C ARG A 541 -3.83 -36.07 12.91
N PRO A 542 -4.99 -36.75 12.73
CA PRO A 542 -6.30 -36.11 12.85
C PRO A 542 -6.63 -35.63 14.26
N LEU A 543 -6.15 -36.29 15.32
CA LEU A 543 -6.38 -35.84 16.70
C LEU A 543 -5.69 -34.51 17.00
N GLN A 544 -4.47 -34.31 16.49
CA GLN A 544 -3.77 -33.03 16.61
C GLN A 544 -4.48 -31.98 15.77
N ALA A 545 -4.85 -32.28 14.52
CA ALA A 545 -5.60 -31.39 13.65
C ALA A 545 -6.89 -30.91 14.30
N LEU A 546 -7.63 -31.82 14.94
CA LEU A 546 -8.86 -31.51 15.65
C LEU A 546 -8.65 -30.55 16.83
N SER A 547 -7.60 -30.76 17.63
CA SER A 547 -7.23 -29.85 18.73
C SER A 547 -6.89 -28.47 18.20
N ASP A 548 -5.97 -28.39 17.22
CA ASP A 548 -5.47 -27.13 16.66
C ASP A 548 -6.59 -26.35 15.94
N ALA A 549 -7.49 -27.04 15.22
CA ALA A 549 -8.63 -26.43 14.54
C ALA A 549 -9.67 -25.85 15.53
N ARG A 550 -9.92 -26.54 16.65
CA ARG A 550 -10.80 -26.04 17.72
C ARG A 550 -10.22 -24.82 18.41
N ASP A 551 -8.91 -24.81 18.65
CA ASP A 551 -8.21 -23.65 19.19
C ASP A 551 -8.32 -22.47 18.21
N ALA A 552 -8.07 -22.70 16.91
CA ALA A 552 -8.22 -21.67 15.88
C ALA A 552 -9.65 -21.10 15.83
N ARG A 553 -10.68 -21.97 15.88
CA ARG A 553 -12.09 -21.54 15.88
C ARG A 553 -12.47 -20.78 17.14
N SER A 554 -11.93 -21.13 18.30
CA SER A 554 -12.17 -20.39 19.54
C SER A 554 -11.61 -18.97 19.50
N LEU A 555 -10.47 -18.78 18.82
CA LEU A 555 -9.81 -17.49 18.64
C LEU A 555 -10.44 -16.64 17.55
N ASN A 556 -10.92 -17.27 16.47
CA ASN A 556 -11.64 -16.59 15.38
C ASN A 556 -12.86 -17.40 14.93
N PRO A 557 -14.00 -17.23 15.59
CA PRO A 557 -15.23 -17.98 15.28
C PRO A 557 -15.86 -17.56 13.93
N LEU A 558 -15.38 -16.49 13.30
CA LEU A 558 -15.85 -15.98 12.01
C LEU A 558 -15.12 -16.62 10.82
N ALA A 559 -13.99 -17.27 11.05
CA ALA A 559 -13.17 -17.85 9.99
C ALA A 559 -13.72 -19.20 9.51
N LEU A 560 -13.87 -19.34 8.19
CA LEU A 560 -14.32 -20.57 7.56
C LEU A 560 -13.26 -21.69 7.65
N GLN A 561 -11.98 -21.35 7.47
CA GLN A 561 -10.91 -22.34 7.36
C GLN A 561 -10.79 -23.29 8.55
N PRO A 562 -10.80 -22.82 9.83
CA PRO A 562 -10.78 -23.72 10.99
C PRO A 562 -11.93 -24.72 11.01
N VAL A 563 -13.13 -24.30 10.58
CA VAL A 563 -14.33 -25.14 10.52
C VAL A 563 -14.14 -26.28 9.51
N LEU A 564 -13.62 -25.95 8.32
CA LEU A 564 -13.37 -26.96 7.28
C LEU A 564 -12.26 -27.95 7.66
N VAL A 565 -11.21 -27.47 8.35
CA VAL A 565 -10.13 -28.35 8.84
C VAL A 565 -10.60 -29.24 9.98
N GLU A 566 -11.43 -28.70 10.90
CA GLU A 566 -12.07 -29.51 11.95
C GLU A 566 -12.95 -30.61 11.35
N ALA A 567 -13.74 -30.28 10.30
CA ALA A 567 -14.55 -31.22 9.58
C ALA A 567 -13.71 -32.34 8.93
N ALA A 568 -12.62 -31.96 8.25
CA ALA A 568 -11.70 -32.92 7.61
C ALA A 568 -11.01 -33.84 8.64
N ALA A 569 -10.68 -33.32 9.82
CA ALA A 569 -10.12 -34.12 10.90
C ALA A 569 -11.12 -35.16 11.45
N GLU A 570 -12.39 -34.75 11.66
CA GLU A 570 -13.46 -35.66 12.07
C GLU A 570 -13.75 -36.74 10.99
N GLU A 571 -13.66 -36.35 9.72
CA GLU A 571 -13.77 -37.28 8.58
C GLU A 571 -12.67 -38.33 8.62
N GLN A 572 -11.40 -37.96 8.83
CA GLN A 572 -10.28 -38.90 8.96
C GLN A 572 -10.41 -39.83 10.18
N LEU A 573 -11.11 -39.38 11.24
CA LEU A 573 -11.39 -40.21 12.43
C LEU A 573 -12.59 -41.16 12.22
N GLY A 574 -13.26 -41.12 11.07
CA GLY A 574 -14.45 -41.91 10.77
C GLY A 574 -15.74 -41.35 11.40
N ASN A 575 -15.70 -40.15 11.96
CA ASN A 575 -16.84 -39.48 12.60
C ASN A 575 -17.72 -38.74 11.59
N ALA A 576 -18.27 -39.45 10.59
CA ALA A 576 -19.00 -38.86 9.45
C ALA A 576 -20.13 -37.91 9.88
N GLY A 577 -20.87 -38.21 10.95
CA GLY A 577 -21.94 -37.35 11.45
C GLY A 577 -21.45 -36.05 12.10
N ALA A 578 -20.23 -36.03 12.66
CA ALA A 578 -19.62 -34.79 13.17
C ALA A 578 -19.09 -33.95 12.00
N ALA A 579 -18.43 -34.58 11.03
CA ALA A 579 -17.94 -33.95 9.81
C ALA A 579 -19.08 -33.27 9.02
N ASP A 580 -20.20 -33.95 8.83
CA ASP A 580 -21.38 -33.42 8.11
C ASP A 580 -21.91 -32.13 8.76
N ARG A 581 -22.08 -32.12 10.11
CA ARG A 581 -22.53 -30.93 10.83
C ARG A 581 -21.56 -29.78 10.69
N LEU A 582 -20.25 -30.04 10.66
CA LEU A 582 -19.22 -29.00 10.53
C LEU A 582 -19.16 -28.44 9.10
N TYR A 583 -19.26 -29.27 8.06
CA TYR A 583 -19.35 -28.79 6.68
C TYR A 583 -20.61 -27.95 6.44
N LEU A 584 -21.76 -28.37 6.96
CA LEU A 584 -22.99 -27.60 6.92
C LEU A 584 -22.85 -26.28 7.68
N HIS A 585 -22.24 -26.30 8.87
CA HIS A 585 -21.94 -25.07 9.61
C HIS A 585 -21.02 -24.13 8.81
N GLY A 586 -20.04 -24.64 8.06
CA GLY A 586 -19.21 -23.84 7.16
C GLY A 586 -20.00 -23.13 6.08
N VAL A 587 -20.99 -23.81 5.50
CA VAL A 587 -21.92 -23.22 4.53
C VAL A 587 -22.80 -22.14 5.17
N ASP A 588 -23.31 -22.36 6.37
CA ASP A 588 -24.12 -21.38 7.10
C ASP A 588 -23.30 -20.15 7.48
N LEU A 589 -22.03 -20.33 7.85
CA LEU A 589 -21.11 -19.26 8.24
C LEU A 589 -20.78 -18.33 7.08
N GLN A 590 -20.52 -18.89 5.88
CA GLN A 590 -20.16 -18.12 4.68
C GLN A 590 -20.90 -18.69 3.43
N PRO A 591 -22.20 -18.43 3.28
CA PRO A 591 -23.02 -19.07 2.23
C PRO A 591 -22.68 -18.65 0.81
N LEU A 592 -21.96 -17.55 0.63
CA LEU A 592 -21.44 -17.07 -0.67
C LEU A 592 -19.99 -17.48 -0.93
N ASN A 593 -19.38 -18.25 -0.04
CA ASN A 593 -18.04 -18.77 -0.23
C ASN A 593 -18.09 -20.13 -0.95
N TRP A 594 -17.62 -20.15 -2.20
CA TRP A 594 -17.59 -21.35 -3.03
C TRP A 594 -16.90 -22.55 -2.35
N ARG A 595 -15.90 -22.29 -1.50
CA ARG A 595 -15.08 -23.32 -0.84
C ARG A 595 -15.91 -24.13 0.17
N ALA A 596 -16.80 -23.48 0.91
CA ALA A 596 -17.69 -24.17 1.84
C ALA A 596 -18.56 -25.20 1.11
N TRP A 597 -19.15 -24.82 -0.03
CA TRP A 597 -19.97 -25.70 -0.84
C TRP A 597 -19.16 -26.80 -1.54
N PHE A 598 -17.95 -26.49 -1.99
CA PHE A 598 -17.05 -27.47 -2.60
C PHE A 598 -16.66 -28.56 -1.62
N GLU A 599 -16.20 -28.20 -0.41
CA GLU A 599 -15.78 -29.16 0.59
C GLU A 599 -16.97 -30.00 1.11
N LEU A 600 -18.16 -29.41 1.27
CA LEU A 600 -19.39 -30.15 1.56
C LEU A 600 -19.71 -31.15 0.46
N GLY A 601 -19.66 -30.72 -0.81
CA GLY A 601 -19.94 -31.58 -1.95
C GLY A 601 -18.93 -32.72 -2.12
N ARG A 602 -17.64 -32.46 -1.83
CA ARG A 602 -16.59 -33.47 -1.79
C ARG A 602 -16.90 -34.53 -0.71
N PHE A 603 -17.17 -34.07 0.51
CA PHE A 603 -17.52 -34.97 1.62
C PHE A 603 -18.78 -35.78 1.30
N GLN A 604 -19.83 -35.18 0.77
CA GLN A 604 -21.05 -35.89 0.38
C GLN A 604 -20.78 -36.97 -0.67
N PHE A 605 -19.88 -36.68 -1.65
CA PHE A 605 -19.43 -37.64 -2.64
C PHE A 605 -18.71 -38.84 -1.99
N ASP A 606 -17.78 -38.57 -1.06
CA ASP A 606 -17.01 -39.59 -0.33
C ASP A 606 -17.91 -40.46 0.58
N GLN A 607 -19.08 -39.94 0.98
CA GLN A 607 -20.13 -40.66 1.72
C GLN A 607 -21.19 -41.32 0.82
N GLU A 608 -20.96 -41.42 -0.50
CA GLU A 608 -21.88 -42.00 -1.49
C GLU A 608 -23.24 -41.29 -1.59
N ARG A 609 -23.35 -40.04 -1.07
CA ARG A 609 -24.55 -39.20 -1.15
C ARG A 609 -24.48 -38.37 -2.44
N TYR A 610 -24.59 -39.03 -3.58
CA TYR A 610 -24.32 -38.43 -4.88
C TYR A 610 -25.30 -37.33 -5.28
N GLU A 611 -26.60 -37.44 -4.95
CA GLU A 611 -27.58 -36.39 -5.22
C GLU A 611 -27.23 -35.10 -4.49
N ASP A 612 -26.91 -35.18 -3.20
CA ASP A 612 -26.51 -34.06 -2.38
C ASP A 612 -25.19 -33.44 -2.88
N ALA A 613 -24.20 -34.28 -3.21
CA ALA A 613 -22.92 -33.88 -3.77
C ALA A 613 -23.12 -33.06 -5.07
N VAL A 614 -23.99 -33.52 -5.99
CA VAL A 614 -24.31 -32.81 -7.23
C VAL A 614 -24.87 -31.42 -6.94
N GLN A 615 -25.76 -31.29 -5.95
CA GLN A 615 -26.34 -29.98 -5.58
C GLN A 615 -25.29 -29.03 -5.02
N SER A 616 -24.47 -29.52 -4.07
CA SER A 616 -23.41 -28.72 -3.42
C SER A 616 -22.34 -28.29 -4.42
N LEU A 617 -21.87 -29.19 -5.29
CA LEU A 617 -20.87 -28.90 -6.32
C LEU A 617 -21.40 -27.94 -7.40
N ARG A 618 -22.67 -28.05 -7.79
CA ARG A 618 -23.32 -27.06 -8.67
C ARG A 618 -23.34 -25.69 -8.01
N ARG A 619 -23.65 -25.63 -6.71
CA ARG A 619 -23.64 -24.36 -5.97
C ARG A 619 -22.23 -23.77 -5.90
N ALA A 620 -21.20 -24.57 -5.65
CA ALA A 620 -19.81 -24.12 -5.69
C ALA A 620 -19.43 -23.51 -7.06
N LEU A 621 -19.86 -24.13 -8.16
CA LEU A 621 -19.63 -23.63 -9.53
C LEU A 621 -20.44 -22.37 -9.86
N GLN A 622 -21.63 -22.19 -9.29
CA GLN A 622 -22.36 -20.93 -9.41
C GLN A 622 -21.64 -19.77 -8.72
N LEU A 623 -20.95 -20.06 -7.61
CA LEU A 623 -20.20 -19.09 -6.82
C LEU A 623 -18.77 -18.83 -7.36
N ASP A 624 -18.20 -19.79 -8.07
CA ASP A 624 -16.94 -19.65 -8.79
C ASP A 624 -16.97 -20.43 -10.11
N PRO A 625 -17.46 -19.84 -11.21
CA PRO A 625 -17.60 -20.52 -12.51
C PRO A 625 -16.30 -21.02 -13.13
N PHE A 626 -15.16 -20.48 -12.70
CA PHE A 626 -13.83 -20.87 -13.15
C PHE A 626 -13.06 -21.73 -12.13
N ASN A 627 -13.77 -22.36 -11.20
CA ASN A 627 -13.17 -23.34 -10.31
C ASN A 627 -12.63 -24.54 -11.11
N SER A 628 -11.39 -24.94 -10.86
CA SER A 628 -10.73 -26.01 -11.62
C SER A 628 -11.00 -27.42 -11.08
N GLN A 629 -11.47 -27.55 -9.84
CA GLN A 629 -11.63 -28.84 -9.14
C GLN A 629 -13.08 -29.35 -9.22
N ALA A 630 -14.04 -28.46 -9.02
CA ALA A 630 -15.46 -28.83 -8.93
C ALA A 630 -16.03 -29.50 -10.19
N PRO A 631 -15.66 -29.13 -11.45
CA PRO A 631 -16.21 -29.76 -12.64
C PRO A 631 -15.93 -31.27 -12.73
N ALA A 632 -14.71 -31.68 -12.39
CA ALA A 632 -14.31 -33.08 -12.46
C ALA A 632 -15.08 -33.92 -11.44
N LEU A 633 -15.17 -33.44 -10.20
CA LEU A 633 -15.89 -34.14 -9.14
C LEU A 633 -17.42 -34.17 -9.39
N LEU A 634 -17.99 -33.10 -9.95
CA LEU A 634 -19.40 -33.05 -10.35
C LEU A 634 -19.70 -34.09 -11.42
N ALA A 635 -18.83 -34.23 -12.43
CA ALA A 635 -19.00 -35.25 -13.48
C ALA A 635 -18.95 -36.67 -12.92
N GLN A 636 -18.05 -36.95 -11.96
CA GLN A 636 -17.97 -38.23 -11.26
C GLN A 636 -19.28 -38.50 -10.48
N ALA A 637 -19.72 -37.55 -9.64
CA ALA A 637 -20.96 -37.71 -8.88
C ALA A 637 -22.19 -37.94 -9.76
N GLN A 638 -22.25 -37.31 -10.95
CA GLN A 638 -23.31 -37.52 -11.92
C GLN A 638 -23.23 -38.90 -12.61
N ALA A 639 -22.04 -39.47 -12.75
CA ALA A 639 -21.86 -40.80 -13.34
C ALA A 639 -22.34 -41.91 -12.38
N GLU A 640 -22.10 -41.75 -11.09
CA GLU A 640 -22.56 -42.68 -10.05
C GLU A 640 -24.11 -42.69 -9.88
N LEU A 641 -24.78 -41.65 -10.32
CA LEU A 641 -26.25 -41.58 -10.33
C LEU A 641 -26.91 -42.27 -11.55
N ARG A 642 -26.13 -42.71 -12.53
CA ARG A 642 -26.65 -43.36 -13.76
C ARG A 642 -26.58 -44.87 -13.65
#